data_ea4cbb96b09d022a823c06687ef720df
#
_entry.id   ea4cbb96b09d022a823c06687ef720df
#
_cell.length_a   1.000
_cell.length_b   1.000
_cell.length_c   1.000
_cell.angle_alpha   90.00
_cell.angle_beta   90.00
_cell.angle_gamma   90.00
#
_symmetry.space_group_name_H-M   'P 1'
#
loop_
_entity.id
_entity.type
_entity.pdbx_description
1 polymer ?
#
loop_
_entity_poly.entity_id
_entity_poly.type
_entity_poly.pdbx_seq_one_letter_code
_entity_poly.pdbx_strand_id
1 'polypeptide(L)'
;MSDFFSLYRHGFARVALATPSVSIGDPRANLDAHVELMQRAARGRAVLAVFPELGLSAYSCEDLFHQQALLEAAADALGDLLARTRRLPIATLVGLPVAVDGLLYNCAALACQGRLIGVVPKTYLPNYREFYEARQFTPGDTCLRREIALAGQAAPFGTDLIFNFSEISNFVLHAEICEDLWVPVPPSSYAALAGATVLANLSASNVVIGKHGYRMQLAANQSARCIAAYLYSAAGQGESTTDLAWDGDAMAFENGTLLAESKRFADGPQLTFADLDLGRLVADRMRQNTFGASLRRHRAEAEKFRTVDVALRSPAGKVPLERKIQKLPYVPDDPATRDARCEEVYRIQVNGLVTRMRASGMKKLVIGVSGGLDSTQALLVCARVMDELKLPRRDILAFTMPGFATSSRTRNQAWQLMRAVGASAEEIDIRPSCMQMLKDIGHPYAKGRKVYDIAFENVQAGERTSHLFRLANLHHGLVVGTGDLSELALGWSTYGVGDHMAHYNVNGSVPKTLVQHLIGWVAESKEFDQATSKVLQRVLATEISPELIPGAQKTESTVGPYELQDFNLYYILRFGFAPSKVAFLAAHAWKGEYKLAEIRKWLGVFLKRFFQTSQFKRSAVPNSPKVGSGGSLSPRGDWRAPSDGNAETWLADLKRVPAK
;
A
#
# COMPACT_ATOMS: atom_id res chain seq x y z
N MET A 1 -17.67 17.89 13.32
CA MET A 1 -17.06 18.10 12.00
C MET A 1 -15.54 18.22 12.03
N SER A 2 -14.90 18.76 13.07
CA SER A 2 -13.44 18.88 13.17
C SER A 2 -12.68 17.56 13.21
N ASP A 3 -13.35 16.49 13.51
CA ASP A 3 -12.77 15.17 13.82
C ASP A 3 -12.51 14.30 12.59
N PHE A 4 -13.27 14.45 11.49
CA PHE A 4 -13.05 13.73 10.24
C PHE A 4 -11.65 13.96 9.63
N PHE A 5 -11.09 15.15 9.82
CA PHE A 5 -9.76 15.50 9.30
C PHE A 5 -8.61 15.14 10.24
N SER A 6 -8.85 14.26 11.23
CA SER A 6 -7.81 13.72 12.11
C SER A 6 -7.41 12.31 11.66
N LEU A 7 -6.12 12.09 11.42
CA LEU A 7 -5.58 10.78 11.06
C LEU A 7 -5.94 9.69 12.09
N TYR A 8 -6.04 10.06 13.37
CA TYR A 8 -6.39 9.14 14.47
C TYR A 8 -7.79 8.55 14.35
N ARG A 9 -8.71 9.21 13.64
CA ARG A 9 -10.08 8.71 13.38
C ARG A 9 -10.15 7.67 12.27
N HIS A 10 -9.07 7.55 11.50
CA HIS A 10 -8.99 6.63 10.37
C HIS A 10 -8.00 5.48 10.60
N GLY A 11 -7.68 5.21 11.88
CA GLY A 11 -6.81 4.09 12.28
C GLY A 11 -5.33 4.34 12.01
N PHE A 12 -4.94 5.62 11.86
CA PHE A 12 -3.53 6.01 11.83
C PHE A 12 -3.06 6.46 13.21
N ALA A 13 -1.74 6.39 13.41
CA ALA A 13 -1.07 6.99 14.56
C ALA A 13 0.23 7.67 14.11
N ARG A 14 0.46 8.90 14.58
CA ARG A 14 1.72 9.60 14.34
C ARG A 14 2.73 9.26 15.41
N VAL A 15 3.93 8.90 14.99
CA VAL A 15 5.10 8.65 15.83
C VAL A 15 6.25 9.57 15.44
N ALA A 16 7.22 9.72 16.33
CA ALA A 16 8.42 10.50 16.09
C ALA A 16 9.67 9.66 16.42
N LEU A 17 10.67 9.70 15.56
CA LEU A 17 12.00 9.16 15.77
C LEU A 17 12.91 10.33 16.09
N ALA A 18 13.53 10.32 17.26
CA ALA A 18 14.32 11.40 17.80
C ALA A 18 15.79 11.00 17.83
N THR A 19 16.66 11.80 17.24
CA THR A 19 18.11 11.65 17.31
C THR A 19 18.68 12.90 18.00
N PRO A 20 18.89 12.85 19.34
CA PRO A 20 19.48 13.98 20.07
C PRO A 20 20.97 14.11 19.74
N SER A 21 21.52 15.31 19.94
CA SER A 21 22.95 15.46 20.15
C SER A 21 23.24 15.13 21.61
N VAL A 22 24.18 14.21 21.86
CA VAL A 22 24.50 13.75 23.23
C VAL A 22 25.84 14.25 23.70
N SER A 23 26.05 14.22 25.03
CA SER A 23 27.33 14.44 25.71
C SER A 23 27.66 13.17 26.48
N ILE A 24 28.87 12.61 26.25
CA ILE A 24 29.31 11.37 26.84
C ILE A 24 29.41 11.50 28.36
N GLY A 25 28.72 10.62 29.11
CA GLY A 25 28.75 10.61 30.56
C GLY A 25 28.12 11.84 31.24
N ASP A 26 27.31 12.63 30.51
CA ASP A 26 26.58 13.78 31.07
C ASP A 26 25.05 13.57 30.93
N PRO A 27 24.42 12.77 31.81
CA PRO A 27 22.98 12.53 31.76
C PRO A 27 22.13 13.79 31.89
N ARG A 28 22.63 14.86 32.54
CA ARG A 28 21.90 16.11 32.74
C ARG A 28 21.77 16.90 31.43
N ALA A 29 22.86 17.04 30.69
CA ALA A 29 22.84 17.67 29.38
C ALA A 29 21.98 16.85 28.39
N ASN A 30 22.11 15.53 28.42
CA ASN A 30 21.33 14.64 27.58
C ASN A 30 19.82 14.69 27.89
N LEU A 31 19.44 14.81 29.17
CA LEU A 31 18.05 15.07 29.59
C LEU A 31 17.46 16.31 28.90
N ASP A 32 18.20 17.42 28.89
CA ASP A 32 17.72 18.67 28.27
C ASP A 32 17.42 18.48 26.78
N ALA A 33 18.32 17.81 26.05
CA ALA A 33 18.13 17.47 24.63
C ALA A 33 16.92 16.55 24.39
N HIS A 34 16.72 15.57 25.27
CA HIS A 34 15.57 14.66 25.20
C HIS A 34 14.24 15.40 25.43
N VAL A 35 14.17 16.21 26.48
CA VAL A 35 12.95 17.00 26.81
C VAL A 35 12.59 17.97 25.69
N GLU A 36 13.57 18.63 25.07
CA GLU A 36 13.33 19.51 23.93
C GLU A 36 12.67 18.75 22.76
N LEU A 37 13.26 17.62 22.36
CA LEU A 37 12.73 16.80 21.27
C LEU A 37 11.36 16.21 21.60
N MET A 38 11.12 15.80 22.85
CA MET A 38 9.79 15.35 23.29
C MET A 38 8.74 16.46 23.18
N GLN A 39 9.08 17.69 23.56
CA GLN A 39 8.18 18.83 23.41
C GLN A 39 7.88 19.14 21.94
N ARG A 40 8.88 19.02 21.07
CA ARG A 40 8.69 19.18 19.62
C ARG A 40 7.81 18.06 19.04
N ALA A 41 8.03 16.81 19.45
CA ALA A 41 7.22 15.67 19.05
C ALA A 41 5.75 15.82 19.49
N ALA A 42 5.51 16.26 20.72
CA ALA A 42 4.17 16.54 21.23
C ALA A 42 3.47 17.69 20.47
N ARG A 43 4.21 18.76 20.15
CA ARG A 43 3.70 19.85 19.28
C ARG A 43 3.34 19.33 17.88
N GLY A 44 4.12 18.39 17.34
CA GLY A 44 3.84 17.68 16.09
C GLY A 44 2.68 16.67 16.18
N ARG A 45 2.04 16.58 17.36
CA ARG A 45 0.90 15.67 17.60
C ARG A 45 1.27 14.18 17.48
N ALA A 46 2.52 13.81 17.74
CA ALA A 46 2.93 12.41 17.89
C ALA A 46 2.45 11.84 19.24
N VAL A 47 2.15 10.54 19.27
CA VAL A 47 1.76 9.82 20.49
C VAL A 47 2.92 9.01 21.09
N LEU A 48 3.97 8.78 20.30
CA LEU A 48 5.19 8.11 20.74
C LEU A 48 6.41 8.84 20.17
N ALA A 49 7.43 9.04 21.01
CA ALA A 49 8.78 9.38 20.59
C ALA A 49 9.74 8.23 20.93
N VAL A 50 10.61 7.86 19.98
CA VAL A 50 11.62 6.80 20.17
C VAL A 50 13.00 7.44 20.08
N PHE A 51 13.77 7.30 21.14
CA PHE A 51 15.16 7.78 21.25
C PHE A 51 16.16 6.63 21.04
N PRO A 52 17.44 6.92 20.80
CA PRO A 52 18.47 5.90 20.67
C PRO A 52 18.77 5.11 21.95
N GLU A 53 19.46 4.00 21.79
CA GLU A 53 20.03 3.19 22.85
C GLU A 53 20.95 3.99 23.76
N LEU A 54 20.82 3.81 25.09
CA LEU A 54 21.61 4.48 26.13
C LEU A 54 21.66 6.02 26.01
N GLY A 55 20.69 6.63 25.35
CA GLY A 55 20.70 8.06 25.02
C GLY A 55 20.81 8.99 26.21
N LEU A 56 20.39 8.59 27.43
CA LEU A 56 20.55 9.43 28.62
C LEU A 56 22.00 9.49 29.13
N SER A 57 22.83 8.50 28.86
CA SER A 57 24.27 8.48 29.23
C SER A 57 25.21 8.76 28.07
N ALA A 58 24.77 8.63 26.85
CA ALA A 58 25.44 8.24 25.63
C ALA A 58 25.84 6.73 25.65
N TYR A 59 25.92 6.13 24.46
CA TYR A 59 26.28 4.71 24.29
C TYR A 59 27.78 4.48 24.53
N SER A 60 28.61 5.36 24.03
CA SER A 60 30.07 5.24 24.00
C SER A 60 30.75 5.57 25.32
N CYS A 61 30.11 5.27 26.45
CA CYS A 61 30.67 5.45 27.80
C CYS A 61 31.62 4.36 28.24
N GLU A 62 31.66 3.23 27.55
CA GLU A 62 32.58 2.09 27.85
C GLU A 62 32.59 1.72 29.34
N ASP A 63 33.78 1.60 29.96
CA ASP A 63 33.94 1.25 31.40
C ASP A 63 33.44 2.33 32.37
N LEU A 64 33.07 3.53 31.87
CA LEU A 64 32.35 4.52 32.69
C LEU A 64 31.02 3.97 33.20
N PHE A 65 30.41 3.02 32.53
CA PHE A 65 29.22 2.33 33.02
C PHE A 65 29.41 1.60 34.36
N HIS A 66 30.65 1.33 34.78
CA HIS A 66 30.97 0.79 36.12
C HIS A 66 31.10 1.87 37.19
N GLN A 67 30.92 3.14 36.83
CA GLN A 67 30.99 4.23 37.81
C GLN A 67 29.60 4.49 38.41
N GLN A 68 29.50 4.32 39.72
CA GLN A 68 28.24 4.51 40.46
C GLN A 68 27.61 5.90 40.21
N ALA A 69 28.43 6.94 40.18
CA ALA A 69 28.00 8.30 39.93
C ALA A 69 27.28 8.45 38.58
N LEU A 70 27.71 7.75 37.52
CA LEU A 70 27.06 7.79 36.20
C LEU A 70 25.70 7.07 36.25
N LEU A 71 25.61 5.93 36.91
CA LEU A 71 24.37 5.17 37.05
C LEU A 71 23.32 5.93 37.85
N GLU A 72 23.73 6.56 38.97
CA GLU A 72 22.87 7.41 39.78
C GLU A 72 22.40 8.63 38.97
N ALA A 73 23.30 9.33 38.28
CA ALA A 73 22.96 10.46 37.45
C ALA A 73 22.01 10.10 36.31
N ALA A 74 22.14 8.90 35.70
CA ALA A 74 21.23 8.43 34.67
C ALA A 74 19.81 8.11 35.23
N ALA A 75 19.72 7.53 36.43
CA ALA A 75 18.47 7.29 37.13
C ALA A 75 17.80 8.61 37.55
N ASP A 76 18.55 9.58 38.06
CA ASP A 76 18.07 10.91 38.43
C ASP A 76 17.55 11.65 37.17
N ALA A 77 18.29 11.59 36.06
CA ALA A 77 17.88 12.18 34.79
C ALA A 77 16.55 11.59 34.29
N LEU A 78 16.32 10.29 34.45
CA LEU A 78 15.00 9.68 34.15
C LEU A 78 13.92 10.25 35.09
N GLY A 79 14.18 10.41 36.39
CA GLY A 79 13.25 11.02 37.36
C GLY A 79 12.88 12.43 36.98
N ASP A 80 13.85 13.25 36.59
CA ASP A 80 13.65 14.62 36.13
C ASP A 80 12.90 14.66 34.78
N LEU A 81 13.18 13.73 33.86
CA LEU A 81 12.44 13.57 32.61
C LEU A 81 10.96 13.31 32.91
N LEU A 82 10.63 12.38 33.79
CA LEU A 82 9.26 12.09 34.20
C LEU A 82 8.58 13.33 34.78
N ALA A 83 9.24 14.05 35.67
CA ALA A 83 8.72 15.27 36.28
C ALA A 83 8.46 16.38 35.27
N ARG A 84 9.42 16.65 34.38
CA ARG A 84 9.36 17.74 33.38
C ARG A 84 8.36 17.45 32.26
N THR A 85 8.09 16.18 31.95
CA THR A 85 7.21 15.79 30.85
C THR A 85 5.82 15.33 31.28
N ARG A 86 5.49 15.41 32.57
CA ARG A 86 4.20 14.94 33.14
C ARG A 86 2.93 15.50 32.48
N ARG A 87 3.03 16.68 31.84
CA ARG A 87 1.91 17.33 31.15
C ARG A 87 1.93 17.16 29.63
N LEU A 88 2.97 16.53 29.09
CA LEU A 88 3.05 16.31 27.64
C LEU A 88 2.17 15.13 27.25
N PRO A 89 1.29 15.27 26.26
CA PRO A 89 0.42 14.19 25.79
C PRO A 89 1.16 13.25 24.82
N ILE A 90 2.25 12.67 25.28
CA ILE A 90 3.11 11.77 24.50
C ILE A 90 3.75 10.72 25.41
N ALA A 91 3.89 9.51 24.92
CA ALA A 91 4.76 8.49 25.49
C ALA A 91 6.16 8.57 24.85
N THR A 92 7.18 8.13 25.56
CA THR A 92 8.54 8.12 25.03
C THR A 92 9.31 6.87 25.47
N LEU A 93 10.08 6.30 24.55
CA LEU A 93 11.09 5.29 24.83
C LEU A 93 12.47 5.99 24.92
N VAL A 94 13.14 5.83 26.05
CA VAL A 94 14.49 6.36 26.29
C VAL A 94 15.43 5.24 26.73
N GLY A 95 16.67 5.28 26.24
CA GLY A 95 17.72 4.32 26.58
C GLY A 95 18.53 4.78 27.79
N LEU A 96 18.79 3.87 28.77
CA LEU A 96 19.63 4.15 29.92
C LEU A 96 20.21 2.86 30.52
N PRO A 97 21.35 2.93 31.23
CA PRO A 97 21.87 1.82 32.03
C PRO A 97 21.06 1.69 33.33
N VAL A 98 20.72 0.44 33.74
CA VAL A 98 19.95 0.19 34.96
C VAL A 98 20.62 -0.94 35.76
N ALA A 99 20.97 -0.69 37.01
CA ALA A 99 21.48 -1.68 37.94
C ALA A 99 20.34 -2.38 38.70
N VAL A 100 20.30 -3.71 38.66
CA VAL A 100 19.29 -4.53 39.37
C VAL A 100 20.03 -5.73 40.04
N ASP A 101 19.85 -5.87 41.33
CA ASP A 101 20.43 -7.01 42.13
C ASP A 101 21.94 -7.22 41.88
N GLY A 102 22.72 -6.14 41.72
CA GLY A 102 24.16 -6.18 41.47
C GLY A 102 24.57 -6.49 40.02
N LEU A 103 23.64 -6.57 39.12
CA LEU A 103 23.87 -6.75 37.68
C LEU A 103 23.48 -5.47 36.94
N LEU A 104 24.18 -5.18 35.84
CA LEU A 104 23.92 -3.98 35.02
C LEU A 104 23.24 -4.37 33.70
N TYR A 105 22.19 -3.66 33.34
CA TYR A 105 21.40 -3.90 32.14
C TYR A 105 21.34 -2.67 31.25
N ASN A 106 21.45 -2.87 29.95
CA ASN A 106 21.15 -1.87 28.93
C ASN A 106 19.62 -1.89 28.69
N CYS A 107 18.93 -0.80 28.97
CA CYS A 107 17.47 -0.78 29.05
C CYS A 107 16.81 0.29 28.18
N ALA A 108 15.62 -0.02 27.71
CA ALA A 108 14.64 0.92 27.14
C ALA A 108 13.51 1.16 28.15
N ALA A 109 13.40 2.37 28.67
CA ALA A 109 12.33 2.76 29.58
C ALA A 109 11.19 3.47 28.83
N LEU A 110 9.96 3.00 28.99
CA LEU A 110 8.77 3.66 28.50
C LEU A 110 8.22 4.62 29.55
N ALA A 111 8.28 5.90 29.27
CA ALA A 111 7.73 6.98 30.07
C ALA A 111 6.48 7.57 29.43
N CYS A 112 5.43 7.89 30.24
CA CYS A 112 4.23 8.51 29.75
C CYS A 112 3.62 9.42 30.84
N GLN A 113 3.48 10.71 30.57
CA GLN A 113 2.82 11.68 31.44
C GLN A 113 3.27 11.62 32.92
N GLY A 114 4.58 11.57 33.13
CA GLY A 114 5.20 11.55 34.47
C GLY A 114 5.23 10.16 35.12
N ARG A 115 4.80 9.12 34.45
CA ARG A 115 4.82 7.74 34.92
C ARG A 115 5.86 6.93 34.17
N LEU A 116 6.59 6.09 34.89
CA LEU A 116 7.38 5.00 34.35
C LEU A 116 6.44 3.80 34.11
N ILE A 117 6.22 3.46 32.83
CA ILE A 117 5.24 2.45 32.44
C ILE A 117 5.85 1.04 32.46
N GLY A 118 7.10 0.94 32.07
CA GLY A 118 7.85 -0.33 32.09
C GLY A 118 9.26 -0.16 31.54
N VAL A 119 10.09 -1.15 31.80
CA VAL A 119 11.52 -1.14 31.42
C VAL A 119 11.85 -2.47 30.74
N VAL A 120 12.35 -2.37 29.52
CA VAL A 120 12.75 -3.54 28.69
C VAL A 120 14.28 -3.59 28.62
N PRO A 121 14.92 -4.60 29.21
CA PRO A 121 16.37 -4.79 29.05
C PRO A 121 16.70 -5.46 27.71
N LYS A 122 17.89 -5.17 27.18
CA LYS A 122 18.44 -5.77 25.96
C LYS A 122 18.62 -7.27 26.14
N THR A 123 18.13 -8.05 25.14
CA THR A 123 18.20 -9.52 25.19
C THR A 123 19.55 -10.04 24.73
N TYR A 124 20.03 -9.54 23.59
CA TYR A 124 21.28 -10.02 22.98
C TYR A 124 22.35 -8.92 23.04
N LEU A 125 23.48 -9.27 23.66
CA LEU A 125 24.63 -8.37 23.79
C LEU A 125 25.67 -8.70 22.72
N PRO A 126 26.01 -7.81 21.80
CA PRO A 126 27.06 -8.03 20.83
C PRO A 126 28.41 -8.07 21.53
N ASN A 127 29.19 -9.15 21.28
CA ASN A 127 30.51 -9.33 21.84
C ASN A 127 31.47 -9.92 20.80
N TYR A 128 31.56 -9.20 19.67
CA TYR A 128 32.39 -9.55 18.51
C TYR A 128 32.82 -8.29 17.78
N ARG A 129 33.97 -8.33 17.08
CA ARG A 129 34.58 -7.21 16.35
C ARG A 129 34.76 -5.98 17.26
N GLU A 130 34.17 -4.85 16.89
CA GLU A 130 34.19 -3.60 17.66
C GLU A 130 33.26 -3.59 18.88
N PHE A 131 32.40 -4.59 19.04
CA PHE A 131 31.44 -4.65 20.15
C PHE A 131 31.93 -5.59 21.27
N TYR A 132 31.80 -5.14 22.51
CA TYR A 132 32.13 -5.89 23.71
C TYR A 132 31.19 -5.60 24.89
N GLU A 133 29.90 -5.47 24.60
CA GLU A 133 28.88 -5.11 25.59
C GLU A 133 28.76 -6.09 26.75
N ALA A 134 29.10 -7.38 26.54
CA ALA A 134 29.14 -8.36 27.61
C ALA A 134 30.19 -8.06 28.69
N ARG A 135 31.11 -7.10 28.46
CA ARG A 135 32.03 -6.60 29.49
C ARG A 135 31.31 -5.76 30.54
N GLN A 136 30.29 -4.97 30.13
CA GLN A 136 29.58 -4.04 30.99
C GLN A 136 28.19 -4.53 31.38
N PHE A 137 27.47 -5.19 30.48
CA PHE A 137 26.07 -5.50 30.64
C PHE A 137 25.77 -6.98 30.74
N THR A 138 24.63 -7.30 31.34
CA THR A 138 24.05 -8.63 31.47
C THR A 138 22.86 -8.79 30.53
N PRO A 139 22.66 -9.97 29.87
CA PRO A 139 21.50 -10.24 29.04
C PRO A 139 20.18 -10.12 29.83
N GLY A 140 19.21 -9.44 29.26
CA GLY A 140 17.95 -9.08 29.97
C GLY A 140 17.08 -10.27 30.34
N ASP A 141 17.14 -11.37 29.60
CA ASP A 141 16.40 -12.62 29.86
C ASP A 141 16.91 -13.41 31.07
N THR A 142 18.07 -13.05 31.59
CA THR A 142 18.65 -13.66 32.82
C THR A 142 18.13 -13.02 34.10
N CYS A 143 17.47 -11.87 34.04
CA CYS A 143 16.95 -11.18 35.21
C CYS A 143 15.73 -11.90 35.82
N LEU A 144 15.82 -12.16 37.13
CA LEU A 144 14.73 -12.82 37.86
C LEU A 144 13.64 -11.86 38.32
N ARG A 145 13.90 -10.54 38.29
CA ARG A 145 12.91 -9.55 38.69
C ARG A 145 11.93 -9.29 37.56
N ARG A 146 10.66 -9.30 37.89
CA ARG A 146 9.56 -8.93 36.99
C ARG A 146 9.07 -7.49 37.18
N GLU A 147 9.54 -6.85 38.27
CA GLU A 147 9.29 -5.45 38.63
C GLU A 147 10.52 -4.89 39.32
N ILE A 148 10.83 -3.63 39.09
CA ILE A 148 11.95 -2.91 39.72
C ILE A 148 11.49 -1.56 40.23
N ALA A 149 12.23 -1.03 41.21
CA ALA A 149 12.12 0.37 41.64
C ALA A 149 13.17 1.21 40.87
N LEU A 150 12.72 2.19 40.10
CA LEU A 150 13.59 3.07 39.32
C LEU A 150 13.01 4.49 39.30
N ALA A 151 13.83 5.52 39.47
CA ALA A 151 13.40 6.91 39.53
C ALA A 151 12.22 7.16 40.50
N GLY A 152 12.24 6.50 41.66
CA GLY A 152 11.21 6.62 42.69
C GLY A 152 9.86 5.96 42.36
N GLN A 153 9.77 5.18 41.31
CA GLN A 153 8.56 4.46 40.89
C GLN A 153 8.81 2.95 40.74
N ALA A 154 7.80 2.13 41.07
CA ALA A 154 7.81 0.72 40.72
C ALA A 154 7.32 0.54 39.28
N ALA A 155 8.00 -0.29 38.50
CA ALA A 155 7.64 -0.52 37.11
C ALA A 155 7.90 -1.98 36.69
N PRO A 156 7.05 -2.57 35.81
CA PRO A 156 7.31 -3.84 35.17
C PRO A 156 8.69 -3.85 34.49
N PHE A 157 9.41 -4.97 34.66
CA PHE A 157 10.73 -5.18 34.06
C PHE A 157 10.77 -6.52 33.34
N GLY A 158 11.38 -6.56 32.16
CA GLY A 158 11.59 -7.80 31.42
C GLY A 158 11.57 -7.62 29.90
N THR A 159 12.13 -8.60 29.19
CA THR A 159 12.13 -8.68 27.73
C THR A 159 10.75 -9.07 27.16
N ASP A 160 9.84 -9.50 28.02
CA ASP A 160 8.52 -10.05 27.74
C ASP A 160 7.39 -9.00 27.86
N LEU A 161 7.66 -7.72 27.65
CA LEU A 161 6.66 -6.65 27.77
C LEU A 161 6.11 -6.21 26.41
N ILE A 162 4.77 -6.09 26.35
CA ILE A 162 4.07 -5.32 25.30
C ILE A 162 3.22 -4.24 25.96
N PHE A 163 3.15 -3.07 25.33
CA PHE A 163 2.49 -1.88 25.86
C PHE A 163 1.24 -1.57 25.03
N ASN A 164 0.07 -1.71 25.65
CA ASN A 164 -1.21 -1.49 24.98
C ASN A 164 -1.71 -0.05 25.20
N PHE A 165 -1.76 0.74 24.15
CA PHE A 165 -2.30 2.10 24.16
C PHE A 165 -3.83 2.03 23.98
N SER A 166 -4.54 1.72 25.04
CA SER A 166 -5.97 1.40 25.04
C SER A 166 -6.88 2.46 24.40
N GLU A 167 -6.47 3.74 24.42
CA GLU A 167 -7.20 4.87 23.83
C GLU A 167 -6.81 5.15 22.35
N ILE A 168 -5.87 4.39 21.80
CA ILE A 168 -5.42 4.50 20.41
C ILE A 168 -5.61 3.15 19.72
N SER A 169 -6.57 3.09 18.82
CA SER A 169 -6.98 1.83 18.20
C SER A 169 -5.81 1.08 17.55
N ASN A 170 -5.67 -0.19 17.94
CA ASN A 170 -4.64 -1.11 17.41
C ASN A 170 -3.19 -0.69 17.66
N PHE A 171 -2.92 0.18 18.63
CA PHE A 171 -1.55 0.57 18.97
C PHE A 171 -1.04 -0.30 20.13
N VAL A 172 -0.30 -1.35 19.81
CA VAL A 172 0.39 -2.21 20.77
C VAL A 172 1.88 -2.16 20.46
N LEU A 173 2.67 -1.62 21.40
CA LEU A 173 4.11 -1.39 21.25
C LEU A 173 4.91 -2.49 21.90
N HIS A 174 6.00 -2.90 21.25
CA HIS A 174 7.12 -3.62 21.86
C HIS A 174 8.41 -2.87 21.62
N ALA A 175 9.32 -2.88 22.58
CA ALA A 175 10.66 -2.31 22.47
C ALA A 175 11.72 -3.41 22.48
N GLU A 176 12.70 -3.30 21.60
CA GLU A 176 13.90 -4.11 21.56
C GLU A 176 15.12 -3.19 21.34
N ILE A 177 16.33 -3.68 21.55
CA ILE A 177 17.51 -2.83 21.57
C ILE A 177 18.58 -3.37 20.62
N CYS A 178 18.94 -2.57 19.64
CA CYS A 178 20.05 -2.70 18.70
C CYS A 178 20.26 -4.13 18.17
N GLU A 179 21.17 -4.92 18.81
CA GLU A 179 21.52 -6.28 18.40
C GLU A 179 20.32 -7.23 18.35
N ASP A 180 19.27 -6.97 19.12
CA ASP A 180 18.05 -7.78 19.11
C ASP A 180 17.45 -7.92 17.69
N LEU A 181 17.66 -6.93 16.80
CA LEU A 181 17.24 -7.00 15.38
C LEU A 181 18.15 -7.92 14.53
N TRP A 182 19.43 -8.07 14.92
CA TRP A 182 20.44 -8.71 14.07
C TRP A 182 20.46 -10.23 14.18
N VAL A 183 19.83 -10.77 15.22
CA VAL A 183 19.78 -12.22 15.48
C VAL A 183 18.82 -12.93 14.52
N PRO A 184 18.96 -14.24 14.29
CA PRO A 184 18.08 -15.00 13.39
C PRO A 184 16.59 -14.94 13.75
N VAL A 185 16.27 -14.85 15.06
CA VAL A 185 14.89 -14.72 15.56
C VAL A 185 14.84 -13.55 16.55
N PRO A 186 14.57 -12.32 16.07
CA PRO A 186 14.43 -11.15 16.93
C PRO A 186 13.30 -11.31 17.97
N PRO A 187 13.43 -10.75 19.19
CA PRO A 187 12.38 -10.73 20.19
C PRO A 187 11.05 -10.15 19.66
N SER A 188 11.14 -9.15 18.80
CA SER A 188 9.98 -8.54 18.11
C SER A 188 9.17 -9.53 17.27
N SER A 189 9.73 -10.65 16.84
CA SER A 189 8.99 -11.71 16.12
C SER A 189 7.92 -12.34 17.03
N TYR A 190 8.28 -12.67 18.26
CA TYR A 190 7.34 -13.22 19.24
C TYR A 190 6.38 -12.15 19.78
N ALA A 191 6.87 -10.93 19.98
CA ALA A 191 6.04 -9.80 20.39
C ALA A 191 4.94 -9.51 19.36
N ALA A 192 5.24 -9.58 18.06
CA ALA A 192 4.26 -9.43 16.99
C ALA A 192 3.19 -10.52 17.02
N LEU A 193 3.59 -11.78 17.29
CA LEU A 193 2.66 -12.89 17.49
C LEU A 193 1.83 -12.72 18.77
N ALA A 194 2.39 -12.10 19.82
CA ALA A 194 1.67 -11.73 21.04
C ALA A 194 0.72 -10.53 20.85
N GLY A 195 0.73 -9.88 19.69
CA GLY A 195 -0.21 -8.80 19.36
C GLY A 195 0.43 -7.44 19.07
N ALA A 196 1.74 -7.26 19.27
CA ALA A 196 2.40 -5.99 18.98
C ALA A 196 2.26 -5.61 17.49
N THR A 197 1.81 -4.39 17.23
CA THR A 197 1.64 -3.81 15.89
C THR A 197 2.69 -2.75 15.58
N VAL A 198 3.38 -2.26 16.62
CA VAL A 198 4.47 -1.31 16.55
C VAL A 198 5.67 -1.91 17.27
N LEU A 199 6.77 -2.05 16.57
CA LEU A 199 8.03 -2.59 17.06
C LEU A 199 9.06 -1.46 17.03
N ALA A 200 9.65 -1.12 18.16
CA ALA A 200 10.62 -0.04 18.28
C ALA A 200 11.99 -0.60 18.67
N ASN A 201 13.01 -0.22 17.92
CA ASN A 201 14.40 -0.57 18.18
C ASN A 201 15.20 0.68 18.49
N LEU A 202 15.67 0.75 19.73
CA LEU A 202 16.62 1.75 20.20
C LEU A 202 18.02 1.27 19.86
N SER A 203 18.72 1.96 18.99
CA SER A 203 20.01 1.52 18.48
C SER A 203 21.16 2.47 18.81
N ALA A 204 22.35 1.91 18.90
CA ALA A 204 23.62 2.61 18.84
C ALA A 204 24.57 1.87 17.87
N SER A 205 24.09 1.65 16.68
CA SER A 205 24.83 0.98 15.62
C SER A 205 25.79 1.97 14.95
N ASN A 206 27.10 1.77 15.12
CA ASN A 206 28.12 2.54 14.44
C ASN A 206 27.98 2.44 12.90
N VAL A 207 28.51 3.40 12.18
CA VAL A 207 28.48 3.40 10.72
C VAL A 207 29.81 2.85 10.14
N VAL A 208 29.65 1.94 9.17
CA VAL A 208 30.72 1.50 8.26
C VAL A 208 30.15 1.44 6.85
N ILE A 209 31.01 1.38 5.84
CA ILE A 209 30.60 1.33 4.42
C ILE A 209 29.63 0.16 4.20
N GLY A 210 28.47 0.45 3.61
CA GLY A 210 27.44 -0.55 3.26
C GLY A 210 26.50 -0.94 4.41
N LYS A 211 26.81 -0.61 5.67
CA LYS A 211 25.98 -1.02 6.83
C LYS A 211 24.59 -0.40 6.83
N HIS A 212 24.43 0.83 6.32
CA HIS A 212 23.13 1.48 6.17
C HIS A 212 22.15 0.64 5.32
N GLY A 213 22.60 0.19 4.13
CA GLY A 213 21.76 -0.68 3.28
C GLY A 213 21.36 -1.98 3.95
N TYR A 214 22.27 -2.56 4.75
CA TYR A 214 22.00 -3.77 5.51
C TYR A 214 20.99 -3.52 6.65
N ARG A 215 21.13 -2.42 7.42
CA ARG A 215 20.15 -1.99 8.44
C ARG A 215 18.76 -1.81 7.84
N MET A 216 18.66 -1.11 6.69
CA MET A 216 17.41 -0.95 5.96
C MET A 216 16.77 -2.30 5.59
N GLN A 217 17.55 -3.24 5.07
CA GLN A 217 17.04 -4.56 4.71
C GLN A 217 16.52 -5.34 5.92
N LEU A 218 17.23 -5.32 7.05
CA LEU A 218 16.80 -5.99 8.28
C LEU A 218 15.49 -5.38 8.82
N ALA A 219 15.42 -4.06 8.96
CA ALA A 219 14.25 -3.36 9.48
C ALA A 219 13.03 -3.52 8.55
N ALA A 220 13.21 -3.38 7.24
CA ALA A 220 12.16 -3.61 6.25
C ALA A 220 11.64 -5.05 6.28
N ASN A 221 12.55 -6.01 6.36
CA ASN A 221 12.22 -7.43 6.39
C ASN A 221 11.47 -7.80 7.68
N GLN A 222 11.92 -7.32 8.84
CA GLN A 222 11.26 -7.55 10.12
C GLN A 222 9.87 -6.93 10.15
N SER A 223 9.72 -5.70 9.65
CA SER A 223 8.42 -5.04 9.46
C SER A 223 7.47 -5.88 8.60
N ALA A 224 7.96 -6.41 7.46
CA ALA A 224 7.16 -7.20 6.53
C ALA A 224 6.75 -8.56 7.10
N ARG A 225 7.68 -9.32 7.70
CA ARG A 225 7.38 -10.64 8.29
C ARG A 225 6.39 -10.54 9.45
N CYS A 226 6.54 -9.53 10.29
CA CYS A 226 5.69 -9.30 11.44
C CYS A 226 4.36 -8.63 11.08
N ILE A 227 4.19 -8.15 9.84
CA ILE A 227 3.07 -7.30 9.42
C ILE A 227 2.84 -6.22 10.48
N ALA A 228 3.90 -5.44 10.75
CA ALA A 228 3.96 -4.44 11.81
C ALA A 228 4.63 -3.16 11.31
N ALA A 229 4.44 -2.06 12.02
CA ALA A 229 5.35 -0.92 11.92
C ALA A 229 6.66 -1.25 12.63
N TYR A 230 7.79 -0.87 12.05
CA TYR A 230 9.11 -1.01 12.66
C TYR A 230 9.79 0.36 12.72
N LEU A 231 10.12 0.78 13.93
CA LEU A 231 10.69 2.08 14.26
C LEU A 231 12.12 1.88 14.72
N TYR A 232 13.07 2.41 13.97
CA TYR A 232 14.49 2.31 14.25
C TYR A 232 15.06 3.69 14.53
N SER A 233 15.73 3.90 15.66
CA SER A 233 16.39 5.17 16.00
C SER A 233 17.80 4.90 16.50
N ALA A 234 18.82 5.38 15.77
CA ALA A 234 20.22 5.14 16.11
C ALA A 234 20.92 6.39 16.65
N ALA A 235 21.91 6.16 17.50
CA ALA A 235 22.82 7.19 18.04
C ALA A 235 23.53 7.96 16.91
N GLY A 236 23.80 9.22 17.16
CA GLY A 236 24.38 10.14 16.19
C GLY A 236 25.40 11.07 16.79
N GLN A 237 25.21 12.37 16.56
CA GLN A 237 26.15 13.41 17.00
C GLN A 237 26.37 13.40 18.51
N GLY A 238 27.64 13.52 18.92
CA GLY A 238 28.07 13.58 20.32
C GLY A 238 28.54 12.25 20.90
N GLU A 239 28.30 11.12 20.23
CA GLU A 239 28.95 9.86 20.59
C GLU A 239 30.45 9.90 20.30
N SER A 240 31.23 9.10 21.02
CA SER A 240 32.69 9.04 20.86
C SER A 240 33.10 8.59 19.46
N THR A 241 34.13 9.26 18.95
CA THR A 241 34.77 8.89 17.69
C THR A 241 36.17 8.32 17.92
N THR A 242 36.45 7.74 19.11
CA THR A 242 37.75 7.12 19.43
C THR A 242 38.17 6.15 18.32
N ASP A 243 37.32 5.20 17.96
CA ASP A 243 37.57 4.26 16.86
C ASP A 243 36.36 4.06 15.94
N LEU A 244 35.20 4.69 16.24
CA LEU A 244 33.93 4.51 15.57
C LEU A 244 33.39 5.83 15.04
N ALA A 245 32.40 5.76 14.15
CA ALA A 245 31.63 6.91 13.67
C ALA A 245 30.12 6.61 13.75
N TRP A 246 29.33 7.69 13.84
CA TRP A 246 27.90 7.61 14.09
C TRP A 246 27.13 8.48 13.09
N ASP A 247 26.07 7.96 12.52
CA ASP A 247 25.34 8.62 11.43
C ASP A 247 23.96 9.16 11.82
N GLY A 248 23.44 8.80 13.00
CA GLY A 248 22.13 9.28 13.45
C GLY A 248 20.97 8.78 12.59
N ASP A 249 21.08 7.56 12.09
CA ASP A 249 20.12 6.97 11.17
C ASP A 249 18.82 6.60 11.90
N ALA A 250 17.69 7.16 11.46
CA ALA A 250 16.38 6.84 12.02
C ALA A 250 15.39 6.55 10.89
N MET A 251 14.70 5.41 10.98
CA MET A 251 13.85 4.89 9.91
C MET A 251 12.53 4.37 10.46
N ALA A 252 11.42 4.65 9.77
CA ALA A 252 10.11 4.07 10.05
C ALA A 252 9.62 3.24 8.85
N PHE A 253 9.34 1.97 9.10
CA PHE A 253 8.77 1.04 8.12
C PHE A 253 7.36 0.63 8.52
N GLU A 254 6.54 0.29 7.52
CA GLU A 254 5.21 -0.29 7.69
C GLU A 254 5.03 -1.42 6.68
N ASN A 255 4.89 -2.65 7.18
CA ASN A 255 4.77 -3.84 6.33
C ASN A 255 5.80 -3.85 5.19
N GLY A 256 7.07 -3.60 5.54
CA GLY A 256 8.22 -3.57 4.63
C GLY A 256 8.39 -2.30 3.79
N THR A 257 7.48 -1.35 3.88
CA THR A 257 7.58 -0.09 3.13
C THR A 257 8.20 1.01 4.00
N LEU A 258 9.26 1.68 3.51
CA LEU A 258 9.83 2.86 4.16
C LEU A 258 8.82 4.01 4.10
N LEU A 259 8.50 4.58 5.27
CA LEU A 259 7.61 5.73 5.40
C LEU A 259 8.37 7.04 5.59
N ALA A 260 9.42 7.00 6.38
CA ALA A 260 10.23 8.16 6.72
C ALA A 260 11.65 7.73 7.11
N GLU A 261 12.62 8.60 6.83
CA GLU A 261 14.02 8.42 7.12
C GLU A 261 14.64 9.77 7.55
N SER A 262 15.55 9.75 8.54
CA SER A 262 16.31 10.93 8.93
C SER A 262 17.44 11.21 7.94
N LYS A 263 17.96 12.45 7.97
CA LYS A 263 19.20 12.77 7.27
C LYS A 263 20.38 12.18 8.03
N ARG A 264 21.10 11.27 7.43
CA ARG A 264 22.33 10.71 7.99
C ARG A 264 23.43 11.78 8.05
N PHE A 265 24.28 11.71 9.08
CA PHE A 265 25.38 12.65 9.31
C PHE A 265 24.89 14.10 9.42
N ALA A 266 23.72 14.33 10.02
CA ALA A 266 23.25 15.68 10.24
C ALA A 266 24.04 16.35 11.36
N ASP A 267 24.27 17.65 11.20
CA ASP A 267 24.82 18.51 12.24
C ASP A 267 23.67 19.04 13.12
N GLY A 268 23.53 18.48 14.30
CA GLY A 268 22.47 18.80 15.25
C GLY A 268 21.35 17.77 15.40
N PRO A 269 20.47 18.01 16.39
CA PRO A 269 19.40 17.07 16.74
C PRO A 269 18.32 17.00 15.65
N GLN A 270 17.81 15.80 15.40
CA GLN A 270 16.77 15.56 14.40
C GLN A 270 15.50 15.00 15.03
N LEU A 271 14.38 15.22 14.36
CA LEU A 271 13.07 14.66 14.68
C LEU A 271 12.35 14.32 13.38
N THR A 272 12.15 13.02 13.16
CA THR A 272 11.51 12.47 11.95
C THR A 272 10.15 11.93 12.30
N PHE A 273 9.08 12.41 11.65
CA PHE A 273 7.70 11.95 11.88
C PHE A 273 7.31 10.87 10.88
N ALA A 274 6.47 9.93 11.35
CA ALA A 274 5.82 8.94 10.50
C ALA A 274 4.36 8.74 10.92
N ASP A 275 3.46 8.64 9.95
CA ASP A 275 2.05 8.32 10.15
C ASP A 275 1.82 6.83 9.81
N LEU A 276 1.61 6.01 10.83
CA LEU A 276 1.44 4.56 10.74
C LEU A 276 -0.02 4.20 10.49
N ASP A 277 -0.32 3.35 9.53
CA ASP A 277 -1.67 2.81 9.29
C ASP A 277 -1.88 1.50 10.05
N LEU A 278 -2.18 1.61 11.34
CA LEU A 278 -2.40 0.45 12.21
C LEU A 278 -3.63 -0.37 11.82
N GLY A 279 -4.66 0.30 11.31
CA GLY A 279 -5.86 -0.38 10.82
C GLY A 279 -5.55 -1.30 9.63
N ARG A 280 -4.66 -0.89 8.74
CA ARG A 280 -4.16 -1.71 7.64
C ARG A 280 -3.40 -2.93 8.13
N LEU A 281 -2.47 -2.75 9.08
CA LEU A 281 -1.65 -3.86 9.61
C LEU A 281 -2.52 -4.98 10.19
N VAL A 282 -3.52 -4.61 11.00
CA VAL A 282 -4.44 -5.59 11.58
C VAL A 282 -5.30 -6.26 10.52
N ALA A 283 -5.80 -5.52 9.53
CA ALA A 283 -6.56 -6.08 8.42
C ALA A 283 -5.72 -7.04 7.58
N ASP A 284 -4.45 -6.74 7.34
CA ASP A 284 -3.52 -7.62 6.62
C ASP A 284 -3.23 -8.90 7.40
N ARG A 285 -3.01 -8.83 8.73
CA ARG A 285 -2.87 -10.02 9.60
C ARG A 285 -4.10 -10.92 9.56
N MET A 286 -5.29 -10.33 9.60
CA MET A 286 -6.57 -11.07 9.55
C MET A 286 -6.76 -11.82 8.24
N ARG A 287 -6.24 -11.28 7.12
CA ARG A 287 -6.33 -11.91 5.79
C ARG A 287 -5.29 -12.98 5.56
N GLN A 288 -4.13 -12.87 6.19
CA GLN A 288 -3.03 -13.84 6.05
C GLN A 288 -3.19 -14.97 7.07
N ASN A 289 -3.86 -16.04 6.69
CA ASN A 289 -4.08 -17.21 7.55
C ASN A 289 -2.78 -17.82 8.12
N THR A 290 -1.66 -17.65 7.41
CA THR A 290 -0.34 -18.13 7.84
C THR A 290 0.21 -17.36 9.03
N PHE A 291 -0.20 -16.10 9.25
CA PHE A 291 0.11 -15.35 10.48
C PHE A 291 -0.49 -16.05 11.70
N GLY A 292 -1.79 -16.41 11.65
CA GLY A 292 -2.46 -17.17 12.70
C GLY A 292 -1.91 -18.60 12.86
N ALA A 293 -1.48 -19.23 11.76
CA ALA A 293 -0.81 -20.55 11.83
C ALA A 293 0.55 -20.46 12.53
N SER A 294 1.32 -19.39 12.28
CA SER A 294 2.58 -19.12 12.97
C SER A 294 2.36 -18.87 14.46
N LEU A 295 1.33 -18.07 14.83
CA LEU A 295 0.95 -17.89 16.24
C LEU A 295 0.67 -19.22 16.94
N ARG A 296 -0.12 -20.10 16.34
CA ARG A 296 -0.38 -21.43 16.94
C ARG A 296 0.90 -22.25 17.13
N ARG A 297 1.83 -22.19 16.20
CA ARG A 297 3.11 -22.93 16.27
C ARG A 297 4.01 -22.44 17.39
N HIS A 298 4.00 -21.11 17.62
CA HIS A 298 4.84 -20.43 18.61
C HIS A 298 4.06 -19.92 19.82
N ARG A 299 2.93 -20.56 20.12
CA ARG A 299 2.00 -20.13 21.18
C ARG A 299 2.69 -19.99 22.53
N ALA A 300 3.53 -20.94 22.91
CA ALA A 300 4.24 -20.93 24.19
C ALA A 300 5.15 -19.71 24.38
N GLU A 301 5.75 -19.21 23.29
CA GLU A 301 6.58 -17.99 23.34
C GLU A 301 5.70 -16.74 23.39
N ALA A 302 4.63 -16.69 22.60
CA ALA A 302 3.72 -15.55 22.59
C ALA A 302 2.97 -15.36 23.94
N GLU A 303 2.62 -16.44 24.61
CA GLU A 303 1.92 -16.43 25.92
C GLU A 303 2.81 -15.95 27.09
N LYS A 304 4.14 -15.88 26.91
CA LYS A 304 5.04 -15.31 27.93
C LYS A 304 4.89 -13.79 28.06
N PHE A 305 4.42 -13.12 26.99
CA PHE A 305 4.34 -11.67 26.98
C PHE A 305 3.28 -11.12 27.92
N ARG A 306 3.70 -10.15 28.73
CA ARG A 306 2.86 -9.40 29.68
C ARG A 306 2.40 -8.10 29.02
N THR A 307 1.09 -7.86 29.06
CA THR A 307 0.52 -6.61 28.56
C THR A 307 0.50 -5.57 29.67
N VAL A 308 1.05 -4.39 29.39
CA VAL A 308 1.01 -3.22 30.27
C VAL A 308 0.18 -2.13 29.59
N ASP A 309 -0.86 -1.66 30.24
CA ASP A 309 -1.72 -0.62 29.67
C ASP A 309 -1.12 0.78 29.79
N VAL A 310 -1.19 1.54 28.71
CA VAL A 310 -0.76 2.93 28.60
C VAL A 310 -1.98 3.82 28.43
N ALA A 311 -2.33 4.60 29.45
CA ALA A 311 -3.46 5.52 29.43
C ALA A 311 -3.07 6.84 28.74
N LEU A 312 -2.99 6.84 27.41
CA LEU A 312 -2.69 8.02 26.60
C LEU A 312 -3.78 8.23 25.55
N ARG A 313 -4.45 9.38 25.62
CA ARG A 313 -5.46 9.76 24.62
C ARG A 313 -4.82 10.25 23.32
N SER A 314 -5.46 9.91 22.21
CA SER A 314 -5.07 10.48 20.92
C SER A 314 -5.27 12.00 20.92
N PRO A 315 -4.40 12.76 20.20
CA PRO A 315 -4.52 14.20 20.09
C PRO A 315 -5.89 14.65 19.56
N ALA A 316 -6.51 15.61 20.25
CA ALA A 316 -7.82 16.14 19.88
C ALA A 316 -7.73 17.10 18.68
N GLY A 317 -8.84 17.23 17.95
CA GLY A 317 -9.00 18.17 16.85
C GLY A 317 -8.42 17.66 15.53
N LYS A 318 -8.20 18.58 14.60
CA LYS A 318 -7.66 18.28 13.27
C LYS A 318 -6.17 17.95 13.35
N VAL A 319 -5.82 16.74 12.97
CA VAL A 319 -4.43 16.30 12.77
C VAL A 319 -4.30 15.78 11.35
N PRO A 320 -3.83 16.59 10.40
CA PRO A 320 -3.74 16.19 9.01
C PRO A 320 -2.68 15.10 8.83
N LEU A 321 -2.88 14.25 7.83
CA LEU A 321 -1.90 13.26 7.41
C LEU A 321 -0.69 13.97 6.79
N GLU A 322 0.53 13.58 7.15
CA GLU A 322 1.77 14.04 6.51
C GLU A 322 2.33 13.00 5.55
N ARG A 323 1.90 11.75 5.70
CA ARG A 323 2.24 10.65 4.82
C ARG A 323 1.79 10.94 3.39
N LYS A 324 2.69 10.76 2.42
CA LYS A 324 2.35 10.87 0.99
C LYS A 324 1.37 9.77 0.59
N ILE A 325 0.25 10.16 0.00
CA ILE A 325 -0.74 9.25 -0.61
C ILE A 325 -0.69 9.44 -2.13
N GLN A 326 -0.42 8.37 -2.85
CA GLN A 326 -0.36 8.40 -4.31
C GLN A 326 -1.76 8.61 -4.90
N LYS A 327 -1.90 9.56 -5.84
CA LYS A 327 -3.15 9.81 -6.58
C LYS A 327 -3.53 8.61 -7.44
N LEU A 328 -2.56 8.05 -8.12
CA LEU A 328 -2.72 6.88 -9.00
C LEU A 328 -2.02 5.67 -8.36
N PRO A 329 -2.69 4.95 -7.42
CA PRO A 329 -2.01 3.95 -6.60
C PRO A 329 -1.54 2.71 -7.37
N TYR A 330 -2.03 2.51 -8.60
CA TYR A 330 -1.55 1.47 -9.51
C TYR A 330 -0.32 1.88 -10.33
N VAL A 331 0.00 3.19 -10.34
CA VAL A 331 1.07 3.77 -11.15
C VAL A 331 2.07 4.48 -10.22
N PRO A 332 3.32 4.00 -10.09
CA PRO A 332 4.33 4.68 -9.29
C PRO A 332 4.63 6.10 -9.79
N ASP A 333 4.84 7.02 -8.84
CA ASP A 333 5.23 8.40 -9.16
C ASP A 333 6.66 8.48 -9.72
N ASP A 334 7.58 7.64 -9.20
CA ASP A 334 8.96 7.59 -9.66
C ASP A 334 9.06 7.00 -11.07
N PRO A 335 9.63 7.72 -12.06
CA PRO A 335 9.67 7.29 -13.45
C PRO A 335 10.35 5.94 -13.67
N ALA A 336 11.50 5.69 -13.03
CA ALA A 336 12.24 4.44 -13.21
C ALA A 336 11.46 3.23 -12.67
N THR A 337 10.86 3.37 -11.50
CA THR A 337 9.98 2.35 -10.90
C THR A 337 8.73 2.15 -11.74
N ARG A 338 8.15 3.22 -12.29
CA ARG A 338 6.97 3.16 -13.18
C ARG A 338 7.26 2.39 -14.44
N ASP A 339 8.38 2.69 -15.12
CA ASP A 339 8.77 2.04 -16.37
C ASP A 339 9.04 0.55 -16.14
N ALA A 340 9.78 0.19 -15.09
CA ALA A 340 10.01 -1.21 -14.71
C ALA A 340 8.70 -1.95 -14.45
N ARG A 341 7.72 -1.31 -13.79
CA ARG A 341 6.40 -1.90 -13.56
C ARG A 341 5.56 -2.00 -14.82
N CYS A 342 5.61 -1.02 -15.71
CA CYS A 342 4.92 -1.10 -17.01
C CYS A 342 5.46 -2.29 -17.81
N GLU A 343 6.77 -2.45 -17.87
CA GLU A 343 7.40 -3.61 -18.52
C GLU A 343 6.95 -4.93 -17.88
N GLU A 344 6.97 -5.03 -16.56
CA GLU A 344 6.55 -6.24 -15.84
C GLU A 344 5.08 -6.59 -16.13
N VAL A 345 4.17 -5.62 -16.04
CA VAL A 345 2.73 -5.82 -16.33
C VAL A 345 2.55 -6.29 -17.78
N TYR A 346 3.20 -5.63 -18.72
CA TYR A 346 3.12 -5.98 -20.15
C TYR A 346 3.62 -7.41 -20.38
N ARG A 347 4.74 -7.80 -19.78
CA ARG A 347 5.27 -9.17 -19.85
C ARG A 347 4.34 -10.20 -19.22
N ILE A 348 3.69 -9.90 -18.10
CA ILE A 348 2.69 -10.78 -17.48
C ILE A 348 1.51 -11.00 -18.43
N GLN A 349 1.00 -9.94 -19.06
CA GLN A 349 -0.09 -10.04 -20.05
C GLN A 349 0.32 -10.92 -21.25
N VAL A 350 1.50 -10.68 -21.81
CA VAL A 350 2.06 -11.42 -22.95
C VAL A 350 2.23 -12.90 -22.59
N ASN A 351 2.93 -13.20 -21.48
CA ASN A 351 3.19 -14.57 -21.05
C ASN A 351 1.89 -15.36 -20.80
N GLY A 352 0.86 -14.71 -20.22
CA GLY A 352 -0.45 -15.33 -20.04
C GLY A 352 -1.09 -15.78 -21.34
N LEU A 353 -1.07 -14.93 -22.37
CA LEU A 353 -1.65 -15.25 -23.68
C LEU A 353 -0.76 -16.23 -24.48
N VAL A 354 0.56 -16.12 -24.42
CA VAL A 354 1.53 -17.08 -25.00
C VAL A 354 1.24 -18.49 -24.47
N THR A 355 1.12 -18.62 -23.16
CA THR A 355 0.83 -19.91 -22.51
C THR A 355 -0.52 -20.47 -22.97
N ARG A 356 -1.54 -19.62 -23.10
CA ARG A 356 -2.86 -20.02 -23.56
C ARG A 356 -2.84 -20.52 -25.00
N MET A 357 -2.13 -19.82 -25.91
CA MET A 357 -1.98 -20.24 -27.30
C MET A 357 -1.23 -21.57 -27.42
N ARG A 358 -0.13 -21.74 -26.68
CA ARG A 358 0.62 -23.01 -26.65
C ARG A 358 -0.24 -24.17 -26.17
N ALA A 359 -0.98 -23.97 -25.08
CA ALA A 359 -1.83 -25.01 -24.48
C ALA A 359 -3.01 -25.42 -25.38
N SER A 360 -3.59 -24.46 -26.11
CA SER A 360 -4.70 -24.72 -27.03
C SER A 360 -4.29 -25.20 -28.42
N GLY A 361 -3.01 -25.04 -28.80
CA GLY A 361 -2.51 -25.27 -30.16
C GLY A 361 -2.98 -24.26 -31.19
N MET A 362 -3.72 -23.21 -30.78
CA MET A 362 -4.21 -22.17 -31.69
C MET A 362 -3.06 -21.27 -32.14
N LYS A 363 -3.08 -20.89 -33.43
CA LYS A 363 -2.04 -20.04 -34.04
C LYS A 363 -2.55 -18.66 -34.44
N LYS A 364 -3.87 -18.43 -34.37
CA LYS A 364 -4.50 -17.17 -34.74
C LYS A 364 -5.19 -16.53 -33.54
N LEU A 365 -5.17 -15.21 -33.51
CA LEU A 365 -5.89 -14.38 -32.54
C LEU A 365 -6.99 -13.61 -33.25
N VAL A 366 -8.16 -13.51 -32.64
CA VAL A 366 -9.30 -12.74 -33.14
C VAL A 366 -9.60 -11.64 -32.14
N ILE A 367 -9.62 -10.39 -32.56
CA ILE A 367 -9.81 -9.25 -31.66
C ILE A 367 -10.69 -8.17 -32.30
N GLY A 368 -11.62 -7.62 -31.52
CA GLY A 368 -12.37 -6.43 -31.86
C GLY A 368 -11.57 -5.17 -31.49
N VAL A 369 -11.36 -4.27 -32.45
CA VAL A 369 -10.60 -3.03 -32.27
C VAL A 369 -11.53 -1.84 -32.47
N SER A 370 -11.85 -1.16 -31.36
CA SER A 370 -12.68 0.06 -31.38
C SER A 370 -11.86 1.32 -31.65
N GLY A 371 -10.55 1.28 -31.46
CA GLY A 371 -9.68 2.46 -31.45
C GLY A 371 -9.59 3.16 -30.07
N GLY A 372 -10.23 2.62 -29.05
CA GLY A 372 -10.11 3.06 -27.64
C GLY A 372 -8.93 2.42 -26.94
N LEU A 373 -8.67 2.86 -25.67
CA LEU A 373 -7.51 2.44 -24.87
C LEU A 373 -7.43 0.92 -24.69
N ASP A 374 -8.53 0.27 -24.32
CA ASP A 374 -8.52 -1.13 -23.92
C ASP A 374 -8.22 -2.08 -25.09
N SER A 375 -8.89 -1.85 -26.23
CA SER A 375 -8.62 -2.60 -27.44
C SER A 375 -7.22 -2.33 -28.00
N THR A 376 -6.68 -1.13 -27.78
CA THR A 376 -5.31 -0.79 -28.15
C THR A 376 -4.32 -1.59 -27.32
N GLN A 377 -4.43 -1.59 -25.99
CA GLN A 377 -3.54 -2.37 -25.12
C GLN A 377 -3.61 -3.85 -25.43
N ALA A 378 -4.81 -4.40 -25.62
CA ALA A 378 -4.98 -5.81 -25.97
C ALA A 378 -4.34 -6.15 -27.33
N LEU A 379 -4.44 -5.29 -28.33
CA LEU A 379 -3.81 -5.48 -29.64
C LEU A 379 -2.27 -5.43 -29.56
N LEU A 380 -1.70 -4.52 -28.74
CA LEU A 380 -0.26 -4.46 -28.48
C LEU A 380 0.25 -5.76 -27.83
N VAL A 381 -0.50 -6.30 -26.86
CA VAL A 381 -0.21 -7.61 -26.27
C VAL A 381 -0.26 -8.70 -27.33
N CYS A 382 -1.29 -8.73 -28.20
CA CYS A 382 -1.39 -9.70 -29.29
C CYS A 382 -0.16 -9.66 -30.22
N ALA A 383 0.29 -8.46 -30.60
CA ALA A 383 1.47 -8.30 -31.48
C ALA A 383 2.71 -8.90 -30.82
N ARG A 384 2.97 -8.58 -29.57
CA ARG A 384 4.14 -9.09 -28.85
C ARG A 384 4.08 -10.62 -28.68
N VAL A 385 2.88 -11.18 -28.43
CA VAL A 385 2.65 -12.62 -28.36
C VAL A 385 3.01 -13.31 -29.67
N MET A 386 2.61 -12.75 -30.80
CA MET A 386 2.95 -13.30 -32.11
C MET A 386 4.45 -13.29 -32.36
N ASP A 387 5.13 -12.17 -32.02
CA ASP A 387 6.58 -12.07 -32.13
C ASP A 387 7.30 -13.10 -31.26
N GLU A 388 6.89 -13.28 -30.01
CA GLU A 388 7.49 -14.24 -29.08
C GLU A 388 7.27 -15.70 -29.50
N LEU A 389 6.13 -15.99 -30.11
CA LEU A 389 5.83 -17.31 -30.68
C LEU A 389 6.44 -17.51 -32.08
N LYS A 390 7.09 -16.49 -32.64
CA LYS A 390 7.61 -16.48 -34.03
C LYS A 390 6.50 -16.77 -35.06
N LEU A 391 5.29 -16.30 -34.78
CA LEU A 391 4.17 -16.33 -35.69
C LEU A 391 3.99 -14.99 -36.38
N PRO A 392 3.49 -14.97 -37.65
CA PRO A 392 3.34 -13.71 -38.37
C PRO A 392 2.23 -12.85 -37.74
N ARG A 393 2.46 -11.55 -37.55
CA ARG A 393 1.44 -10.62 -36.99
C ARG A 393 0.17 -10.55 -37.83
N ARG A 394 0.21 -10.91 -39.12
CA ARG A 394 -0.98 -11.06 -39.98
C ARG A 394 -1.97 -12.15 -39.50
N ASP A 395 -1.56 -13.05 -38.62
CA ASP A 395 -2.43 -14.04 -38.01
C ASP A 395 -3.18 -13.46 -36.79
N ILE A 396 -3.01 -12.18 -36.48
CA ILE A 396 -3.92 -11.39 -35.67
C ILE A 396 -5.04 -10.89 -36.59
N LEU A 397 -6.23 -11.48 -36.48
CA LEU A 397 -7.41 -11.10 -37.22
C LEU A 397 -8.13 -10.00 -36.43
N ALA A 398 -7.92 -8.76 -36.82
CA ALA A 398 -8.39 -7.58 -36.11
C ALA A 398 -9.58 -6.93 -36.85
N PHE A 399 -10.70 -6.80 -36.17
CA PHE A 399 -11.95 -6.35 -36.75
C PHE A 399 -12.41 -5.03 -36.12
N THR A 400 -12.67 -4.01 -36.95
CA THR A 400 -13.48 -2.87 -36.50
C THR A 400 -14.93 -3.08 -36.93
N MET A 401 -15.85 -2.88 -36.00
CA MET A 401 -17.28 -3.20 -36.21
C MET A 401 -18.15 -1.99 -35.91
N PRO A 402 -18.29 -1.03 -36.88
CA PRO A 402 -19.06 0.16 -36.67
C PRO A 402 -20.56 -0.15 -36.44
N GLY A 403 -21.10 0.42 -35.36
CA GLY A 403 -22.53 0.43 -35.03
C GLY A 403 -23.18 1.75 -35.39
N PHE A 404 -24.34 2.05 -34.76
CA PHE A 404 -25.16 3.24 -35.06
C PHE A 404 -24.53 4.56 -34.62
N ALA A 405 -23.64 4.53 -33.61
CA ALA A 405 -23.03 5.73 -33.04
C ALA A 405 -21.50 5.83 -33.26
N THR A 406 -20.90 4.90 -33.99
CA THR A 406 -19.47 4.89 -34.25
C THR A 406 -19.05 6.07 -35.09
N SER A 407 -18.17 6.93 -34.56
CA SER A 407 -17.68 8.11 -35.28
C SER A 407 -16.68 7.74 -36.38
N SER A 408 -16.58 8.57 -37.41
CA SER A 408 -15.58 8.42 -38.47
C SER A 408 -14.14 8.54 -37.91
N ARG A 409 -13.94 9.35 -36.89
CA ARG A 409 -12.65 9.53 -36.21
C ARG A 409 -12.21 8.23 -35.56
N THR A 410 -13.03 7.63 -34.74
CA THR A 410 -12.72 6.38 -34.00
C THR A 410 -12.50 5.21 -34.94
N ARG A 411 -13.36 5.10 -35.98
CA ARG A 411 -13.22 4.12 -37.06
C ARG A 411 -11.86 4.25 -37.78
N ASN A 412 -11.47 5.47 -38.19
CA ASN A 412 -10.20 5.70 -38.86
C ASN A 412 -9.00 5.40 -37.93
N GLN A 413 -9.13 5.71 -36.67
CA GLN A 413 -8.11 5.43 -35.65
C GLN A 413 -7.92 3.92 -35.46
N ALA A 414 -9.00 3.13 -35.41
CA ALA A 414 -8.94 1.68 -35.36
C ALA A 414 -8.19 1.11 -36.57
N TRP A 415 -8.53 1.56 -37.79
CA TRP A 415 -7.85 1.17 -39.01
C TRP A 415 -6.34 1.48 -39.00
N GLN A 416 -5.97 2.70 -38.59
CA GLN A 416 -4.58 3.11 -38.50
C GLN A 416 -3.80 2.24 -37.50
N LEU A 417 -4.42 1.95 -36.35
CA LEU A 417 -3.80 1.12 -35.30
C LEU A 417 -3.56 -0.32 -35.77
N MET A 418 -4.59 -0.97 -36.33
CA MET A 418 -4.48 -2.35 -36.81
C MET A 418 -3.40 -2.51 -37.87
N ARG A 419 -3.31 -1.56 -38.82
CA ARG A 419 -2.27 -1.55 -39.86
C ARG A 419 -0.89 -1.28 -39.32
N ALA A 420 -0.75 -0.31 -38.43
CA ALA A 420 0.52 0.05 -37.81
C ALA A 420 1.13 -1.11 -37.04
N VAL A 421 0.31 -1.89 -36.34
CA VAL A 421 0.74 -3.08 -35.61
C VAL A 421 1.06 -4.27 -36.53
N GLY A 422 0.61 -4.26 -37.79
CA GLY A 422 0.82 -5.32 -38.76
C GLY A 422 -0.20 -6.46 -38.72
N ALA A 423 -1.37 -6.22 -38.11
CA ALA A 423 -2.48 -7.17 -38.07
C ALA A 423 -3.24 -7.24 -39.41
N SER A 424 -3.92 -8.36 -39.69
CA SER A 424 -4.94 -8.43 -40.74
C SER A 424 -6.17 -7.62 -40.30
N ALA A 425 -6.37 -6.49 -40.94
CA ALA A 425 -7.39 -5.52 -40.58
C ALA A 425 -8.61 -5.64 -41.50
N GLU A 426 -9.79 -5.82 -40.92
CA GLU A 426 -11.06 -5.88 -41.63
C GLU A 426 -12.15 -5.06 -40.93
N GLU A 427 -13.17 -4.68 -41.70
CA GLU A 427 -14.34 -3.97 -41.17
C GLU A 427 -15.61 -4.78 -41.44
N ILE A 428 -16.42 -4.90 -40.40
CA ILE A 428 -17.74 -5.54 -40.50
C ILE A 428 -18.80 -4.53 -40.04
N ASP A 429 -19.63 -4.06 -40.98
CA ASP A 429 -20.78 -3.23 -40.63
C ASP A 429 -21.88 -4.06 -39.93
N ILE A 430 -22.00 -3.87 -38.62
CA ILE A 430 -22.99 -4.63 -37.81
C ILE A 430 -24.39 -4.01 -37.81
N ARG A 431 -24.58 -2.84 -38.44
CA ARG A 431 -25.90 -2.16 -38.43
C ARG A 431 -27.02 -2.97 -39.06
N PRO A 432 -26.82 -3.73 -40.14
CA PRO A 432 -27.88 -4.57 -40.70
C PRO A 432 -28.34 -5.70 -39.73
N SER A 433 -27.39 -6.41 -39.11
CA SER A 433 -27.73 -7.47 -38.14
C SER A 433 -28.34 -6.92 -36.86
N CYS A 434 -27.81 -5.79 -36.35
CA CYS A 434 -28.43 -5.10 -35.22
C CYS A 434 -29.86 -4.65 -35.53
N MET A 435 -30.12 -4.13 -36.72
CA MET A 435 -31.48 -3.70 -37.14
C MET A 435 -32.42 -4.90 -37.23
N GLN A 436 -31.94 -6.04 -37.73
CA GLN A 436 -32.76 -7.27 -37.77
C GLN A 436 -33.08 -7.74 -36.34
N MET A 437 -32.10 -7.81 -35.44
CA MET A 437 -32.32 -8.16 -34.03
C MET A 437 -33.33 -7.22 -33.35
N LEU A 438 -33.20 -5.90 -33.56
CA LEU A 438 -34.14 -4.93 -33.00
C LEU A 438 -35.56 -5.12 -33.54
N LYS A 439 -35.73 -5.56 -34.80
CA LYS A 439 -37.06 -5.92 -35.38
C LYS A 439 -37.62 -7.16 -34.71
N ASP A 440 -36.81 -8.20 -34.55
CA ASP A 440 -37.22 -9.50 -34.00
C ASP A 440 -37.69 -9.39 -32.55
N ILE A 441 -37.05 -8.55 -31.74
CA ILE A 441 -37.46 -8.27 -30.35
C ILE A 441 -38.53 -7.18 -30.24
N GLY A 442 -39.01 -6.62 -31.36
CA GLY A 442 -40.06 -5.58 -31.38
C GLY A 442 -39.62 -4.23 -30.82
N HIS A 443 -38.34 -3.92 -30.83
CA HIS A 443 -37.79 -2.69 -30.24
C HIS A 443 -38.29 -1.45 -30.99
N PRO A 444 -38.68 -0.35 -30.29
CA PRO A 444 -39.25 0.87 -30.90
C PRO A 444 -38.34 1.52 -31.94
N TYR A 445 -37.01 1.41 -31.81
CA TYR A 445 -36.03 1.93 -32.76
C TYR A 445 -36.23 1.36 -34.17
N ALA A 446 -36.56 0.06 -34.27
CA ALA A 446 -36.85 -0.59 -35.56
C ALA A 446 -38.08 -0.05 -36.27
N LYS A 447 -38.97 0.68 -35.55
CA LYS A 447 -40.16 1.38 -36.05
C LYS A 447 -39.92 2.87 -36.24
N GLY A 448 -38.68 3.34 -36.29
CA GLY A 448 -38.30 4.74 -36.51
C GLY A 448 -38.36 5.66 -35.27
N ARG A 449 -38.65 5.12 -34.06
CA ARG A 449 -38.63 5.90 -32.81
C ARG A 449 -37.22 5.98 -32.25
N LYS A 450 -36.75 7.17 -31.90
CA LYS A 450 -35.39 7.38 -31.31
C LYS A 450 -35.35 6.97 -29.84
N VAL A 451 -35.42 5.67 -29.56
CA VAL A 451 -35.26 5.09 -28.23
C VAL A 451 -33.86 4.43 -28.13
N TYR A 452 -33.03 4.91 -27.19
CA TYR A 452 -31.65 4.48 -27.00
C TYR A 452 -31.52 3.96 -25.57
N ASP A 453 -32.10 2.80 -25.30
CA ASP A 453 -32.09 2.14 -24.01
C ASP A 453 -31.03 1.04 -23.96
N ILE A 454 -30.97 0.33 -22.82
CA ILE A 454 -30.02 -0.79 -22.59
C ILE A 454 -30.16 -1.89 -23.65
N ALA A 455 -31.38 -2.16 -24.17
CA ALA A 455 -31.59 -3.14 -25.22
C ALA A 455 -30.92 -2.72 -26.53
N PHE A 456 -31.04 -1.42 -26.88
CA PHE A 456 -30.37 -0.85 -28.05
C PHE A 456 -28.85 -0.94 -27.97
N GLU A 457 -28.28 -0.66 -26.78
CA GLU A 457 -26.84 -0.78 -26.55
C GLU A 457 -26.39 -2.25 -26.62
N ASN A 458 -27.10 -3.15 -25.93
CA ASN A 458 -26.74 -4.56 -25.84
C ASN A 458 -26.87 -5.33 -27.16
N VAL A 459 -27.79 -4.94 -28.04
CA VAL A 459 -27.87 -5.50 -29.39
C VAL A 459 -26.57 -5.24 -30.16
N GLN A 460 -26.01 -4.04 -30.11
CA GLN A 460 -24.75 -3.71 -30.79
C GLN A 460 -23.55 -4.46 -30.16
N ALA A 461 -23.46 -4.48 -28.84
CA ALA A 461 -22.40 -5.19 -28.14
C ALA A 461 -22.50 -6.72 -28.39
N GLY A 462 -23.69 -7.27 -28.37
CA GLY A 462 -23.95 -8.69 -28.65
C GLY A 462 -23.56 -9.09 -30.06
N GLU A 463 -23.91 -8.29 -31.06
CA GLU A 463 -23.54 -8.53 -32.45
C GLU A 463 -22.02 -8.54 -32.66
N ARG A 464 -21.28 -7.60 -32.04
CA ARG A 464 -19.82 -7.60 -32.08
C ARG A 464 -19.25 -8.90 -31.52
N THR A 465 -19.68 -9.31 -30.34
CA THR A 465 -19.22 -10.53 -29.70
C THR A 465 -19.59 -11.77 -30.51
N SER A 466 -20.83 -11.83 -31.02
CA SER A 466 -21.32 -12.92 -31.86
C SER A 466 -20.43 -13.12 -33.09
N HIS A 467 -20.09 -12.03 -33.80
CA HIS A 467 -19.19 -12.10 -34.95
C HIS A 467 -17.80 -12.59 -34.56
N LEU A 468 -17.18 -12.04 -33.50
CA LEU A 468 -15.83 -12.44 -33.08
C LEU A 468 -15.72 -13.92 -32.74
N PHE A 469 -16.71 -14.49 -32.02
CA PHE A 469 -16.69 -15.90 -31.70
C PHE A 469 -16.88 -16.80 -32.94
N ARG A 470 -17.74 -16.41 -33.91
CA ARG A 470 -17.90 -17.17 -35.16
C ARG A 470 -16.66 -17.07 -36.06
N LEU A 471 -16.05 -15.89 -36.15
CA LEU A 471 -14.79 -15.72 -36.85
C LEU A 471 -13.68 -16.54 -36.22
N ALA A 472 -13.62 -16.62 -34.89
CA ALA A 472 -12.67 -17.48 -34.20
C ALA A 472 -12.89 -18.96 -34.53
N ASN A 473 -14.14 -19.42 -34.60
CA ASN A 473 -14.45 -20.79 -35.04
C ASN A 473 -14.06 -21.02 -36.50
N LEU A 474 -14.41 -20.10 -37.39
CA LEU A 474 -14.12 -20.19 -38.82
C LEU A 474 -12.61 -20.24 -39.12
N HIS A 475 -11.82 -19.46 -38.40
CA HIS A 475 -10.41 -19.31 -38.61
C HIS A 475 -9.52 -20.13 -37.65
N HIS A 476 -10.11 -20.95 -36.78
CA HIS A 476 -9.42 -21.72 -35.75
C HIS A 476 -8.53 -20.84 -34.86
N GLY A 477 -9.11 -19.76 -34.32
CA GLY A 477 -8.42 -18.74 -33.50
C GLY A 477 -9.01 -18.58 -32.11
N LEU A 478 -8.35 -17.80 -31.29
CA LEU A 478 -8.78 -17.41 -29.96
C LEU A 478 -9.33 -15.97 -29.96
N VAL A 479 -10.51 -15.76 -29.40
CA VAL A 479 -11.01 -14.41 -29.12
C VAL A 479 -10.27 -13.83 -27.93
N VAL A 480 -9.60 -12.69 -28.12
CA VAL A 480 -8.91 -11.94 -27.09
C VAL A 480 -9.83 -10.86 -26.53
N GLY A 481 -10.04 -10.89 -25.23
CA GLY A 481 -10.83 -9.90 -24.51
C GLY A 481 -10.06 -8.61 -24.26
N THR A 482 -10.78 -7.52 -24.20
CA THR A 482 -10.26 -6.15 -24.06
C THR A 482 -10.70 -5.46 -22.77
N GLY A 483 -11.77 -5.92 -22.11
CA GLY A 483 -12.33 -5.29 -20.90
C GLY A 483 -11.34 -5.22 -19.75
N ASP A 484 -11.26 -4.07 -19.08
CA ASP A 484 -10.31 -3.81 -18.01
C ASP A 484 -10.88 -4.03 -16.59
N LEU A 485 -10.02 -3.88 -15.58
CA LEU A 485 -10.39 -4.07 -14.18
C LEU A 485 -11.41 -3.03 -13.70
N SER A 486 -11.29 -1.77 -14.14
CA SER A 486 -12.16 -0.67 -13.73
C SER A 486 -13.58 -0.86 -14.27
N GLU A 487 -13.71 -1.32 -15.49
CA GLU A 487 -14.99 -1.69 -16.10
C GLU A 487 -15.67 -2.84 -15.34
N LEU A 488 -14.90 -3.87 -14.97
CA LEU A 488 -15.39 -4.98 -14.15
C LEU A 488 -15.82 -4.52 -12.76
N ALA A 489 -15.10 -3.57 -12.15
CA ALA A 489 -15.44 -3.02 -10.84
C ALA A 489 -16.74 -2.22 -10.88
N LEU A 490 -16.90 -1.35 -11.89
CA LEU A 490 -18.04 -0.46 -12.04
C LEU A 490 -19.24 -1.14 -12.72
N GLY A 491 -19.07 -2.36 -13.26
CA GLY A 491 -20.05 -3.02 -14.10
C GLY A 491 -20.37 -2.22 -15.35
N TRP A 492 -19.39 -1.47 -15.86
CA TRP A 492 -19.50 -0.69 -17.10
C TRP A 492 -19.18 -1.57 -18.30
N SER A 493 -19.95 -2.63 -18.42
CA SER A 493 -19.87 -3.65 -19.47
C SER A 493 -21.23 -4.30 -19.64
N THR A 494 -21.47 -4.89 -20.81
CA THR A 494 -22.68 -5.68 -21.09
C THR A 494 -22.54 -7.07 -20.45
N TYR A 495 -23.60 -7.59 -19.83
CA TYR A 495 -23.60 -8.91 -19.22
C TYR A 495 -24.14 -9.98 -20.15
N GLY A 496 -23.33 -11.01 -20.39
CA GLY A 496 -23.74 -12.21 -21.15
C GLY A 496 -23.83 -12.04 -22.66
N VAL A 497 -23.71 -10.83 -23.19
CA VAL A 497 -23.98 -10.53 -24.60
C VAL A 497 -22.93 -9.65 -25.27
N GLY A 498 -21.84 -9.27 -24.61
CA GLY A 498 -21.01 -8.24 -25.19
C GLY A 498 -19.53 -8.29 -24.86
N ASP A 499 -18.94 -7.15 -24.84
CA ASP A 499 -17.51 -6.83 -24.82
C ASP A 499 -16.68 -7.44 -23.69
N HIS A 500 -17.31 -7.87 -22.60
CA HIS A 500 -16.63 -8.61 -21.53
C HIS A 500 -16.43 -10.09 -21.84
N MET A 501 -17.03 -10.63 -22.93
CA MET A 501 -16.93 -12.04 -23.31
C MET A 501 -15.72 -12.28 -24.22
N ALA A 502 -14.91 -13.27 -23.89
CA ALA A 502 -13.75 -13.69 -24.66
C ALA A 502 -13.31 -15.10 -24.26
N HIS A 503 -12.48 -15.75 -25.07
CA HIS A 503 -11.80 -16.98 -24.66
C HIS A 503 -10.72 -16.69 -23.61
N TYR A 504 -10.02 -15.56 -23.71
CA TYR A 504 -9.03 -15.09 -22.75
C TYR A 504 -8.94 -13.57 -22.76
N ASN A 505 -9.02 -12.93 -21.58
CA ASN A 505 -8.95 -11.49 -21.45
C ASN A 505 -7.57 -11.07 -20.92
N VAL A 506 -6.84 -10.26 -21.67
CA VAL A 506 -5.48 -9.82 -21.27
C VAL A 506 -5.50 -8.64 -20.32
N ASN A 507 -6.58 -7.85 -20.28
CA ASN A 507 -6.68 -6.61 -19.49
C ASN A 507 -7.47 -6.78 -18.18
N GLY A 508 -8.08 -7.92 -17.91
CA GLY A 508 -9.07 -8.07 -16.81
C GLY A 508 -8.54 -7.83 -15.40
N SER A 509 -7.23 -7.70 -15.22
CA SER A 509 -6.58 -7.32 -13.96
C SER A 509 -5.84 -5.98 -14.06
N VAL A 510 -5.97 -5.23 -15.14
CA VAL A 510 -5.29 -3.95 -15.38
C VAL A 510 -6.33 -2.83 -15.26
N PRO A 511 -6.21 -1.89 -14.32
CA PRO A 511 -7.14 -0.76 -14.21
C PRO A 511 -6.91 0.27 -15.31
N LYS A 512 -7.94 1.07 -15.61
CA LYS A 512 -7.97 2.05 -16.70
C LYS A 512 -6.79 3.03 -16.66
N THR A 513 -6.47 3.54 -15.48
CA THR A 513 -5.33 4.45 -15.30
C THR A 513 -4.00 3.79 -15.64
N LEU A 514 -3.83 2.51 -15.31
CA LEU A 514 -2.61 1.77 -15.67
C LEU A 514 -2.59 1.43 -17.17
N VAL A 515 -3.74 1.14 -17.81
CA VAL A 515 -3.82 0.94 -19.27
C VAL A 515 -3.28 2.17 -20.02
N GLN A 516 -3.66 3.38 -19.59
CA GLN A 516 -3.16 4.63 -20.18
C GLN A 516 -1.64 4.73 -20.09
N HIS A 517 -1.07 4.44 -18.91
CA HIS A 517 0.39 4.48 -18.71
C HIS A 517 1.14 3.38 -19.48
N LEU A 518 0.55 2.19 -19.61
CA LEU A 518 1.12 1.11 -20.42
C LEU A 518 1.23 1.50 -21.89
N ILE A 519 0.16 2.05 -22.46
CA ILE A 519 0.18 2.52 -23.86
C ILE A 519 1.20 3.65 -24.04
N GLY A 520 1.30 4.58 -23.06
CA GLY A 520 2.31 5.64 -23.07
C GLY A 520 3.73 5.09 -23.04
N TRP A 521 3.98 4.15 -22.13
CA TRP A 521 5.27 3.46 -22.03
C TRP A 521 5.64 2.71 -23.33
N VAL A 522 4.70 1.97 -23.93
CA VAL A 522 4.92 1.29 -25.23
C VAL A 522 5.20 2.30 -26.32
N ALA A 523 4.52 3.45 -26.35
CA ALA A 523 4.74 4.49 -27.35
C ALA A 523 6.14 5.15 -27.26
N GLU A 524 6.72 5.20 -26.05
CA GLU A 524 8.04 5.75 -25.77
C GLU A 524 9.15 4.70 -25.85
N SER A 525 8.80 3.43 -25.65
CA SER A 525 9.74 2.30 -25.79
C SER A 525 10.10 2.05 -27.25
N LYS A 526 11.13 1.25 -27.48
CA LYS A 526 11.53 0.82 -28.83
C LYS A 526 10.83 -0.49 -29.27
N GLU A 527 9.72 -0.83 -28.65
CA GLU A 527 8.94 -2.06 -28.94
C GLU A 527 8.30 -2.02 -30.34
N PHE A 528 7.92 -0.83 -30.80
CA PHE A 528 7.33 -0.58 -32.11
C PHE A 528 8.05 0.56 -32.84
N ASP A 529 7.75 0.71 -34.12
CA ASP A 529 8.31 1.78 -34.94
C ASP A 529 7.70 3.16 -34.61
N GLN A 530 8.32 4.22 -35.12
CA GLN A 530 7.91 5.59 -34.88
C GLN A 530 6.49 5.91 -35.44
N ALA A 531 6.09 5.23 -36.52
CA ALA A 531 4.75 5.41 -37.07
C ALA A 531 3.69 4.88 -36.15
N THR A 532 3.89 3.71 -35.57
CA THR A 532 3.03 3.12 -34.54
C THR A 532 2.98 3.99 -33.29
N SER A 533 4.13 4.48 -32.80
CA SER A 533 4.18 5.38 -31.63
C SER A 533 3.33 6.64 -31.81
N LYS A 534 3.33 7.25 -33.01
CA LYS A 534 2.46 8.40 -33.32
C LYS A 534 0.96 8.05 -33.30
N VAL A 535 0.60 6.82 -33.68
CA VAL A 535 -0.81 6.37 -33.59
C VAL A 535 -1.20 6.19 -32.12
N LEU A 536 -0.33 5.59 -31.29
CA LEU A 536 -0.57 5.39 -29.86
C LEU A 536 -0.76 6.72 -29.12
N GLN A 537 0.04 7.74 -29.41
CA GLN A 537 -0.11 9.09 -28.85
C GLN A 537 -1.47 9.71 -29.20
N ARG A 538 -1.99 9.47 -30.43
CA ARG A 538 -3.34 9.93 -30.81
C ARG A 538 -4.43 9.19 -30.06
N VAL A 539 -4.25 7.90 -29.80
CA VAL A 539 -5.18 7.12 -28.97
C VAL A 539 -5.25 7.69 -27.57
N LEU A 540 -4.10 7.98 -26.95
CA LEU A 540 -4.02 8.57 -25.61
C LEU A 540 -4.71 9.95 -25.50
N ALA A 541 -4.69 10.74 -26.57
CA ALA A 541 -5.33 12.04 -26.64
C ALA A 541 -6.85 11.97 -26.91
N THR A 542 -7.42 10.77 -27.07
CA THR A 542 -8.86 10.58 -27.39
C THR A 542 -9.67 10.44 -26.12
N GLU A 543 -10.79 11.16 -26.05
CA GLU A 543 -11.73 11.09 -24.92
C GLU A 543 -12.39 9.71 -24.83
N ILE A 544 -12.57 9.20 -23.61
CA ILE A 544 -13.18 7.89 -23.36
C ILE A 544 -14.69 7.99 -23.53
N SER A 545 -15.23 7.30 -24.55
CA SER A 545 -16.66 7.24 -24.86
C SER A 545 -17.04 5.83 -25.31
N PRO A 546 -18.19 5.28 -24.89
CA PRO A 546 -18.64 3.95 -25.31
C PRO A 546 -19.15 3.92 -26.77
N GLU A 547 -19.47 5.06 -27.39
CA GLU A 547 -20.00 5.20 -28.76
C GLU A 547 -21.13 4.21 -29.13
N LEU A 548 -22.02 3.91 -28.16
CA LEU A 548 -23.18 3.03 -28.37
C LEU A 548 -24.46 3.80 -28.64
N ILE A 549 -24.56 5.05 -28.18
CA ILE A 549 -25.71 5.94 -28.33
C ILE A 549 -25.32 7.17 -29.15
N PRO A 550 -26.12 7.60 -30.12
CA PRO A 550 -25.88 8.84 -30.85
C PRO A 550 -25.82 10.05 -29.92
N GLY A 551 -24.76 10.87 -30.05
CA GLY A 551 -24.48 12.05 -29.20
C GLY A 551 -23.21 11.88 -28.37
N ALA A 552 -22.73 13.00 -27.80
CA ALA A 552 -21.52 12.99 -26.99
C ALA A 552 -21.81 12.40 -25.59
N GLN A 553 -21.75 11.09 -25.45
CA GLN A 553 -21.83 10.42 -24.15
C GLN A 553 -20.42 10.26 -23.57
N LYS A 554 -20.14 11.00 -22.48
CA LYS A 554 -18.90 10.82 -21.72
C LYS A 554 -19.10 9.76 -20.66
N THR A 555 -18.31 8.70 -20.70
CA THR A 555 -18.35 7.62 -19.69
C THR A 555 -18.23 8.18 -18.29
N GLU A 556 -17.29 9.08 -18.06
CA GLU A 556 -17.01 9.67 -16.74
C GLU A 556 -18.15 10.55 -16.20
N SER A 557 -19.05 11.05 -17.04
CA SER A 557 -20.25 11.76 -16.55
C SER A 557 -21.23 10.85 -15.81
N THR A 558 -21.18 9.55 -16.09
CA THR A 558 -22.06 8.52 -15.50
C THR A 558 -21.40 7.75 -14.37
N VAL A 559 -20.16 7.32 -14.56
CA VAL A 559 -19.45 6.48 -13.58
C VAL A 559 -18.49 7.26 -12.69
N GLY A 560 -18.16 8.50 -13.04
CA GLY A 560 -17.17 9.35 -12.39
C GLY A 560 -15.78 9.25 -13.03
N PRO A 561 -14.87 10.16 -12.69
CA PRO A 561 -13.50 10.15 -13.19
C PRO A 561 -12.80 8.83 -12.86
N TYR A 562 -12.20 8.18 -13.85
CA TYR A 562 -11.54 6.89 -13.66
C TYR A 562 -10.40 6.95 -12.66
N GLU A 563 -9.71 8.07 -12.55
CA GLU A 563 -8.65 8.25 -11.55
C GLU A 563 -9.18 8.17 -10.11
N LEU A 564 -10.35 8.73 -9.83
CA LEU A 564 -11.02 8.57 -8.53
C LEU A 564 -11.59 7.16 -8.35
N GLN A 565 -12.12 6.55 -9.40
CA GLN A 565 -12.70 5.22 -9.31
C GLN A 565 -11.62 4.14 -9.12
N ASP A 566 -10.48 4.26 -9.77
CA ASP A 566 -9.34 3.36 -9.56
C ASP A 566 -8.70 3.56 -8.18
N PHE A 567 -8.67 4.80 -7.67
CA PHE A 567 -8.29 5.08 -6.28
C PHE A 567 -9.23 4.37 -5.30
N ASN A 568 -10.54 4.52 -5.49
CA ASN A 568 -11.55 3.84 -4.67
C ASN A 568 -11.40 2.32 -4.74
N LEU A 569 -11.22 1.78 -5.94
CA LEU A 569 -11.02 0.36 -6.20
C LEU A 569 -9.79 -0.17 -5.46
N TYR A 570 -8.67 0.53 -5.53
CA TYR A 570 -7.43 0.13 -4.89
C TYR A 570 -7.59 -0.05 -3.38
N TYR A 571 -8.17 0.95 -2.70
CA TYR A 571 -8.28 0.91 -1.25
C TYR A 571 -9.39 -0.02 -0.75
N ILE A 572 -10.49 -0.14 -1.49
CA ILE A 572 -11.61 -1.02 -1.11
C ILE A 572 -11.29 -2.48 -1.42
N LEU A 573 -10.84 -2.79 -2.64
CA LEU A 573 -10.59 -4.18 -3.04
C LEU A 573 -9.36 -4.76 -2.32
N ARG A 574 -8.24 -4.04 -2.36
CA ARG A 574 -6.97 -4.55 -1.84
C ARG A 574 -6.92 -4.55 -0.31
N PHE A 575 -7.40 -3.50 0.33
CA PHE A 575 -7.27 -3.32 1.78
C PHE A 575 -8.59 -3.45 2.54
N GLY A 576 -9.74 -3.37 1.88
CA GLY A 576 -11.06 -3.40 2.52
C GLY A 576 -11.30 -2.19 3.42
N PHE A 577 -10.76 -1.03 3.07
CA PHE A 577 -10.93 0.18 3.87
C PHE A 577 -12.37 0.62 3.92
N ALA A 578 -12.77 1.16 5.07
CA ALA A 578 -14.07 1.80 5.23
C ALA A 578 -14.18 3.02 4.29
N PRO A 579 -15.35 3.28 3.68
CA PRO A 579 -15.54 4.41 2.77
C PRO A 579 -15.15 5.77 3.35
N SER A 580 -15.39 5.99 4.65
CA SER A 580 -14.96 7.22 5.34
C SER A 580 -13.43 7.38 5.34
N LYS A 581 -12.66 6.30 5.50
CA LYS A 581 -11.20 6.31 5.40
C LYS A 581 -10.76 6.55 3.95
N VAL A 582 -11.40 5.91 2.96
CA VAL A 582 -11.08 6.12 1.53
C VAL A 582 -11.31 7.59 1.15
N ALA A 583 -12.43 8.18 1.58
CA ALA A 583 -12.71 9.60 1.34
C ALA A 583 -11.68 10.54 2.01
N PHE A 584 -11.22 10.21 3.22
CA PHE A 584 -10.16 10.94 3.91
C PHE A 584 -8.85 10.91 3.13
N LEU A 585 -8.44 9.73 2.67
CA LEU A 585 -7.23 9.56 1.84
C LEU A 585 -7.34 10.27 0.50
N ALA A 586 -8.50 10.18 -0.17
CA ALA A 586 -8.75 10.88 -1.42
C ALA A 586 -8.71 12.39 -1.24
N ALA A 587 -9.34 12.94 -0.18
CA ALA A 587 -9.28 14.37 0.12
C ALA A 587 -7.86 14.87 0.41
N HIS A 588 -6.99 14.02 0.92
CA HIS A 588 -5.58 14.32 1.12
C HIS A 588 -4.80 14.25 -0.21
N ALA A 589 -4.93 13.17 -0.96
CA ALA A 589 -4.21 12.93 -2.22
C ALA A 589 -4.56 13.96 -3.31
N TRP A 590 -5.83 14.32 -3.41
CA TRP A 590 -6.40 15.20 -4.44
C TRP A 590 -6.67 16.62 -3.93
N LYS A 591 -5.93 17.05 -2.90
CA LYS A 591 -6.08 18.38 -2.30
C LYS A 591 -5.91 19.48 -3.35
N GLY A 592 -6.94 20.33 -3.49
CA GLY A 592 -6.95 21.42 -4.46
C GLY A 592 -7.49 21.06 -5.85
N GLU A 593 -7.70 19.77 -6.15
CA GLU A 593 -8.24 19.29 -7.44
C GLU A 593 -9.70 18.88 -7.32
N TYR A 594 -10.03 18.07 -6.30
CA TYR A 594 -11.41 17.65 -6.03
C TYR A 594 -11.90 18.17 -4.68
N LYS A 595 -13.14 18.64 -4.65
CA LYS A 595 -13.82 18.99 -3.39
C LYS A 595 -14.28 17.72 -2.68
N LEU A 596 -14.31 17.74 -1.34
CA LEU A 596 -14.76 16.58 -0.54
C LEU A 596 -16.18 16.11 -0.94
N ALA A 597 -17.08 17.03 -1.26
CA ALA A 597 -18.44 16.71 -1.74
C ALA A 597 -18.42 15.91 -3.05
N GLU A 598 -17.51 16.22 -3.94
CA GLU A 598 -17.33 15.52 -5.22
C GLU A 598 -16.72 14.12 -5.00
N ILE A 599 -15.67 14.00 -4.18
CA ILE A 599 -15.10 12.72 -3.75
C ILE A 599 -16.21 11.84 -3.14
N ARG A 600 -17.00 12.39 -2.21
CA ARG A 600 -18.11 11.68 -1.59
C ARG A 600 -19.17 11.22 -2.61
N LYS A 601 -19.52 12.06 -3.56
CA LYS A 601 -20.46 11.72 -4.65
C LYS A 601 -19.97 10.51 -5.45
N TRP A 602 -18.75 10.57 -5.97
CA TRP A 602 -18.21 9.53 -6.83
C TRP A 602 -17.86 8.25 -6.08
N LEU A 603 -17.43 8.35 -4.82
CA LEU A 603 -17.29 7.19 -3.96
C LEU A 603 -18.66 6.51 -3.71
N GLY A 604 -19.74 7.28 -3.51
CA GLY A 604 -21.10 6.72 -3.40
C GLY A 604 -21.53 5.96 -4.66
N VAL A 605 -21.22 6.51 -5.84
CA VAL A 605 -21.46 5.84 -7.13
C VAL A 605 -20.66 4.54 -7.20
N PHE A 606 -19.36 4.58 -6.84
CA PHE A 606 -18.51 3.39 -6.79
C PHE A 606 -19.10 2.30 -5.90
N LEU A 607 -19.43 2.64 -4.66
CA LEU A 607 -19.94 1.67 -3.67
C LEU A 607 -21.21 0.98 -4.17
N LYS A 608 -22.18 1.73 -4.67
CA LYS A 608 -23.42 1.17 -5.18
C LYS A 608 -23.16 0.27 -6.39
N ARG A 609 -22.30 0.71 -7.32
CA ARG A 609 -21.96 -0.10 -8.48
C ARG A 609 -21.17 -1.34 -8.09
N PHE A 610 -20.12 -1.20 -7.30
CA PHE A 610 -19.21 -2.30 -6.96
C PHE A 610 -19.88 -3.41 -6.15
N PHE A 611 -20.59 -3.07 -5.07
CA PHE A 611 -21.17 -4.05 -4.15
C PHE A 611 -22.55 -4.57 -4.57
N GLN A 612 -23.31 -3.79 -5.32
CA GLN A 612 -24.69 -4.14 -5.68
C GLN A 612 -24.86 -4.39 -7.18
N THR A 613 -24.65 -3.37 -8.01
CA THR A 613 -25.04 -3.44 -9.43
C THR A 613 -24.14 -4.34 -10.26
N SER A 614 -22.84 -4.38 -9.95
CA SER A 614 -21.83 -5.07 -10.78
C SER A 614 -21.52 -6.49 -10.34
N GLN A 615 -21.87 -6.86 -9.10
CA GLN A 615 -21.44 -8.12 -8.53
C GLN A 615 -21.91 -9.33 -9.34
N PHE A 616 -23.17 -9.35 -9.78
CA PHE A 616 -23.69 -10.45 -10.58
C PHE A 616 -23.02 -10.53 -11.97
N LYS A 617 -22.59 -9.40 -12.54
CA LYS A 617 -21.90 -9.37 -13.84
C LYS A 617 -20.55 -10.09 -13.80
N ARG A 618 -19.90 -10.11 -12.63
CA ARG A 618 -18.60 -10.76 -12.43
C ARG A 618 -18.67 -12.29 -12.29
N SER A 619 -19.86 -12.86 -12.20
CA SER A 619 -20.04 -14.32 -12.12
C SER A 619 -19.56 -15.06 -13.38
N ALA A 620 -19.56 -14.39 -14.53
CA ALA A 620 -19.20 -14.96 -15.84
C ALA A 620 -18.08 -14.17 -16.53
N VAL A 621 -16.93 -13.97 -15.86
CA VAL A 621 -15.76 -13.31 -16.46
C VAL A 621 -14.78 -14.34 -17.06
N PRO A 622 -14.16 -14.03 -18.23
CA PRO A 622 -13.11 -14.83 -18.83
C PRO A 622 -11.89 -15.00 -17.91
N ASN A 623 -11.07 -15.99 -18.18
CA ASN A 623 -9.77 -16.10 -17.57
C ASN A 623 -8.88 -14.91 -17.98
N SER A 624 -8.06 -14.44 -17.06
CA SER A 624 -7.16 -13.30 -17.25
C SER A 624 -5.90 -13.48 -16.41
N PRO A 625 -4.73 -13.01 -16.86
CA PRO A 625 -3.54 -13.00 -16.01
C PRO A 625 -3.72 -11.95 -14.92
N LYS A 626 -3.28 -12.28 -13.70
CA LYS A 626 -3.29 -11.36 -12.58
C LYS A 626 -2.00 -10.54 -12.56
N VAL A 627 -2.10 -9.22 -12.68
CA VAL A 627 -0.93 -8.33 -12.73
C VAL A 627 -0.60 -7.67 -11.39
N GLY A 628 -1.51 -7.64 -10.44
CA GLY A 628 -1.31 -6.98 -9.16
C GLY A 628 -1.95 -7.72 -7.98
N SER A 629 -1.37 -7.56 -6.79
CA SER A 629 -1.95 -8.09 -5.56
C SER A 629 -3.27 -7.39 -5.24
N GLY A 630 -4.35 -8.17 -5.03
CA GLY A 630 -5.70 -7.63 -4.87
C GLY A 630 -6.29 -7.07 -6.18
N GLY A 631 -5.76 -7.46 -7.35
CA GLY A 631 -6.13 -6.92 -8.66
C GLY A 631 -6.99 -7.84 -9.52
N SER A 632 -7.68 -8.85 -8.97
CA SER A 632 -8.52 -9.76 -9.75
C SER A 632 -9.95 -9.79 -9.21
N LEU A 633 -10.90 -9.40 -10.05
CA LEU A 633 -12.33 -9.48 -9.78
C LEU A 633 -12.99 -10.74 -10.34
N SER A 634 -12.20 -11.69 -10.84
CA SER A 634 -12.68 -13.02 -11.18
C SER A 634 -13.22 -13.72 -9.92
N PRO A 635 -14.33 -14.49 -9.99
CA PRO A 635 -14.81 -15.31 -8.89
C PRO A 635 -13.81 -16.41 -8.48
N ARG A 636 -12.79 -16.64 -9.29
CA ARG A 636 -11.64 -17.53 -9.01
C ARG A 636 -10.45 -16.77 -8.40
N GLY A 637 -10.52 -15.44 -8.31
CA GLY A 637 -9.42 -14.55 -7.90
C GLY A 637 -9.55 -14.00 -6.48
N ASP A 638 -9.23 -12.69 -6.33
CA ASP A 638 -9.12 -12.01 -5.04
C ASP A 638 -10.44 -11.63 -4.39
N TRP A 639 -11.53 -11.59 -5.16
CA TRP A 639 -12.83 -11.13 -4.70
C TRP A 639 -13.91 -12.18 -4.93
N ARG A 640 -14.48 -12.66 -3.82
CA ARG A 640 -15.58 -13.63 -3.82
C ARG A 640 -16.70 -13.09 -2.95
N ALA A 641 -17.74 -12.56 -3.56
CA ALA A 641 -18.91 -12.04 -2.87
C ALA A 641 -20.18 -12.64 -3.50
N PRO A 642 -21.29 -12.72 -2.74
CA PRO A 642 -22.60 -13.10 -3.27
C PRO A 642 -23.03 -12.15 -4.39
N SER A 643 -23.67 -12.68 -5.42
CA SER A 643 -24.14 -11.88 -6.57
C SER A 643 -25.38 -11.04 -6.28
N ASP A 644 -26.07 -11.35 -5.21
CA ASP A 644 -27.31 -10.73 -4.72
C ASP A 644 -27.10 -9.81 -3.49
N GLY A 645 -25.84 -9.42 -3.21
CA GLY A 645 -25.49 -8.49 -2.14
C GLY A 645 -26.01 -7.07 -2.37
N ASN A 646 -25.89 -6.24 -1.34
CA ASN A 646 -26.24 -4.82 -1.39
C ASN A 646 -25.10 -3.93 -0.89
N ALA A 647 -25.24 -2.61 -1.01
CA ALA A 647 -24.23 -1.62 -0.65
C ALA A 647 -24.52 -0.86 0.65
N GLU A 648 -25.59 -1.19 1.38
CA GLU A 648 -26.14 -0.36 2.47
C GLU A 648 -25.14 -0.11 3.61
N THR A 649 -24.36 -1.12 4.02
CA THR A 649 -23.35 -0.97 5.06
C THR A 649 -22.28 0.06 4.70
N TRP A 650 -21.80 0.01 3.46
CA TRP A 650 -20.77 0.93 2.96
C TRP A 650 -21.34 2.34 2.73
N LEU A 651 -22.57 2.44 2.24
CA LEU A 651 -23.27 3.72 2.07
C LEU A 651 -23.60 4.36 3.43
N ALA A 652 -23.88 3.57 4.46
CA ALA A 652 -24.06 4.07 5.83
C ALA A 652 -22.76 4.65 6.40
N ASP A 653 -21.61 3.99 6.20
CA ASP A 653 -20.32 4.54 6.63
C ASP A 653 -19.95 5.82 5.84
N LEU A 654 -20.29 5.89 4.56
CA LEU A 654 -20.07 7.09 3.73
C LEU A 654 -20.81 8.33 4.29
N LYS A 655 -21.91 8.16 5.04
CA LYS A 655 -22.63 9.27 5.68
C LYS A 655 -21.78 9.97 6.76
N ARG A 656 -20.74 9.32 7.29
CA ARG A 656 -19.78 9.92 8.25
C ARG A 656 -18.87 10.96 7.58
N VAL A 657 -18.74 10.95 6.25
CA VAL A 657 -17.99 11.94 5.49
C VAL A 657 -18.78 13.25 5.46
N PRO A 658 -18.19 14.38 5.88
CA PRO A 658 -18.87 15.68 5.83
C PRO A 658 -19.37 16.02 4.42
N ALA A 659 -20.51 16.69 4.37
CA ALA A 659 -21.11 17.10 3.09
C ALA A 659 -20.42 18.36 2.50
N LYS A 660 -19.70 19.13 3.35
CA LYS A 660 -18.99 20.37 2.95
C LYS A 660 -17.60 20.40 3.55
#